data_767f68fff55c422bdbf47e56f9a58883
#
_entry.id   767f68fff55c422bdbf47e56f9a58883
#
_cell.length_a   1.000
_cell.length_b   1.000
_cell.length_c   1.000
_cell.angle_alpha   90.00
_cell.angle_beta   90.00
_cell.angle_gamma   90.00
#
_symmetry.space_group_name_H-M   'P 1'
#
loop_
_entity.id
_entity.type
_entity.pdbx_description
1 polymer ?
#
loop_
_entity_poly.entity_id
_entity_poly.type
_entity_poly.pdbx_seq_one_letter_code
_entity_poly.pdbx_strand_id
1 'polypeptide(L)'
;MNRLPFTKYASKALNEGREIAGYLGFKDVSSIFVLLGLYGADGSLASEVLKMHGVTRELIEEAIKEKSKMPKDRRRTVMDTPKTEYLLEIAGELAMKYGCEAIGSEHILMAMIKDGDNEAFRFLEDHKISSEGIYTDILVTAGIDFRSAKNEYNEAISDGGDMEDGAGEYMLLQYSTDLTEKAMLGKLDPMIGRESEMERLMQILCRRTKNNPCLIGDPGVGKTAIVEGLAQRIAEGNMPRILKNKRILSLDLTKVIAGTKFRGEFEERMKRIVTEATQDDSIILFIDEIHTIIGAGGSEGAMDASNILKPALARGDFQLIGATTSEEYTKYFEKDAALVRRFQPVRVKEPTVEETITILKGIKHRFEDYHRILVSEDVAEAIASLSDRYISDRFLPDKAIDLLDEACARKRMEQLGSHAGFKKERKEIREIIEKIEAALSDGDITEARELKKEKNKLEKSLERKMKRNQKKQNEIPKLTTEDAAEVVSLWTQIPVTQLTKGDMERLRHLEKELHKHVIGQDEAVNAVAKAVKRSRVGLKSPNRPIGSFLFLGPTGVGKTELSKTLAKALFGREEDLIRVDMSEYMEKHSVSKIIGSPPGYVGFGEGGQLSEQIRRHPYSVLLFDEIEKAHPDVFNILLQVLDDGHITDSNGRKVDFKNTVIIMTSNAGANRIIAPKHLGFSMDDTDKAKTHERMKKGVMEEVKQIFRPEFLNRIDETIVFAVLTKEEVKKIAKLFMDELRARLLSEHQITLKITSGAMDLLADKGYDENYGARPLRRIIQNEIEDVLTDKILEGTLTNGQTMTIGKKDKKLTFSVKEN
;
A
#
# COMPACT_ATOMS: atom_id res chain seq x y z
N MET A 1 33.57 -47.64 -12.10
CA MET A 1 34.12 -46.43 -11.46
C MET A 1 35.02 -46.88 -10.31
N ASN A 2 36.27 -46.38 -10.17
CA ASN A 2 37.12 -46.70 -9.03
C ASN A 2 36.48 -46.06 -7.78
N ARG A 3 35.92 -46.88 -6.88
CA ARG A 3 35.43 -46.40 -5.58
C ARG A 3 36.64 -45.90 -4.75
N LEU A 4 36.57 -44.73 -4.18
CA LEU A 4 37.54 -44.22 -3.23
C LEU A 4 37.65 -45.17 -2.03
N PRO A 5 38.84 -45.38 -1.44
CA PRO A 5 39.00 -46.20 -0.25
C PRO A 5 38.32 -45.51 0.97
N PHE A 6 37.90 -46.32 1.94
CA PHE A 6 37.38 -45.79 3.21
C PHE A 6 38.52 -45.45 4.17
N THR A 7 38.37 -44.43 4.95
CA THR A 7 39.24 -44.14 6.08
C THR A 7 39.16 -45.25 7.14
N LYS A 8 40.12 -45.32 8.03
CA LYS A 8 40.16 -46.30 9.13
C LYS A 8 38.90 -46.22 9.99
N TYR A 9 38.41 -44.99 10.28
CA TYR A 9 37.22 -44.74 11.07
C TYR A 9 35.92 -45.11 10.31
N ALA A 10 35.80 -44.75 9.05
CA ALA A 10 34.67 -45.12 8.24
C ALA A 10 34.54 -46.63 8.11
N SER A 11 35.66 -47.34 7.84
CA SER A 11 35.69 -48.79 7.78
C SER A 11 35.31 -49.43 9.11
N LYS A 12 35.78 -48.88 10.24
CA LYS A 12 35.43 -49.34 11.59
C LYS A 12 33.93 -49.20 11.82
N ALA A 13 33.35 -48.03 11.53
CA ALA A 13 31.95 -47.75 11.70
C ALA A 13 31.03 -48.69 10.88
N LEU A 14 31.39 -48.92 9.60
CA LEU A 14 30.63 -49.85 8.72
C LEU A 14 30.68 -51.29 9.23
N ASN A 15 31.86 -51.74 9.69
CA ASN A 15 32.03 -53.09 10.22
C ASN A 15 31.29 -53.27 11.54
N GLU A 16 31.32 -52.32 12.45
CA GLU A 16 30.57 -52.32 13.72
C GLU A 16 29.07 -52.37 13.46
N GLY A 17 28.56 -51.55 12.51
CA GLY A 17 27.17 -51.58 12.10
C GLY A 17 26.72 -52.95 11.57
N ARG A 18 27.55 -53.62 10.74
CA ARG A 18 27.28 -54.96 10.23
C ARG A 18 27.32 -56.03 11.34
N GLU A 19 28.30 -55.96 12.26
CA GLU A 19 28.35 -56.87 13.38
C GLU A 19 27.14 -56.77 14.30
N ILE A 20 26.71 -55.56 14.62
CA ILE A 20 25.51 -55.31 15.45
C ILE A 20 24.24 -55.86 14.74
N ALA A 21 24.07 -55.54 13.44
CA ALA A 21 22.94 -56.08 12.66
C ALA A 21 22.90 -57.62 12.66
N GLY A 22 24.08 -58.25 12.44
CA GLY A 22 24.24 -59.70 12.52
C GLY A 22 23.97 -60.29 13.89
N TYR A 23 24.43 -59.59 14.97
CA TYR A 23 24.20 -60.00 16.34
C TYR A 23 22.69 -59.95 16.72
N LEU A 24 22.00 -58.94 16.22
CA LEU A 24 20.55 -58.78 16.42
C LEU A 24 19.69 -59.66 15.52
N GLY A 25 20.27 -60.40 14.58
CA GLY A 25 19.60 -61.36 13.69
C GLY A 25 18.94 -60.71 12.46
N PHE A 26 19.32 -59.51 12.09
CA PHE A 26 18.85 -58.88 10.85
C PHE A 26 19.54 -59.47 9.62
N LYS A 27 18.86 -59.50 8.46
CA LYS A 27 19.42 -59.98 7.22
C LYS A 27 20.29 -58.96 6.49
N ASP A 28 19.87 -57.72 6.64
CA ASP A 28 20.41 -56.59 5.87
C ASP A 28 20.79 -55.43 6.83
N VAL A 29 21.83 -54.67 6.44
CA VAL A 29 22.30 -53.49 7.18
C VAL A 29 21.62 -52.24 6.62
N SER A 30 20.72 -51.68 7.34
CA SER A 30 20.12 -50.40 6.98
C SER A 30 20.91 -49.21 7.57
N SER A 31 20.59 -47.97 7.14
CA SER A 31 21.30 -46.75 7.53
C SER A 31 21.34 -46.50 9.06
N ILE A 32 20.37 -46.98 9.83
CA ILE A 32 20.34 -46.83 11.29
C ILE A 32 21.43 -47.65 11.96
N PHE A 33 21.82 -48.84 11.42
CA PHE A 33 22.94 -49.61 11.93
C PHE A 33 24.25 -48.92 11.60
N VAL A 34 24.39 -48.31 10.42
CA VAL A 34 25.56 -47.54 10.06
C VAL A 34 25.67 -46.31 10.94
N LEU A 35 24.56 -45.65 11.29
CA LEU A 35 24.54 -44.52 12.23
C LEU A 35 25.06 -44.94 13.62
N LEU A 36 24.62 -46.12 14.10
CA LEU A 36 25.09 -46.64 15.38
C LEU A 36 26.58 -46.94 15.32
N GLY A 37 27.11 -47.50 14.22
CA GLY A 37 28.51 -47.70 13.99
C GLY A 37 29.34 -46.41 13.90
N LEU A 38 28.78 -45.33 13.27
CA LEU A 38 29.38 -44.01 13.24
C LEU A 38 29.49 -43.41 14.65
N TYR A 39 28.45 -43.58 15.46
CA TYR A 39 28.46 -43.14 16.84
C TYR A 39 29.53 -43.89 17.69
N GLY A 40 29.68 -45.22 17.47
CA GLY A 40 30.66 -46.07 18.17
C GLY A 40 32.12 -45.89 17.72
N ALA A 41 32.35 -45.19 16.62
CA ALA A 41 33.68 -44.92 16.11
C ALA A 41 34.38 -43.75 16.84
N ASP A 42 34.65 -43.92 18.14
CA ASP A 42 35.28 -42.91 18.98
C ASP A 42 36.51 -42.27 18.36
N GLY A 43 36.59 -40.93 18.43
CA GLY A 43 37.64 -40.10 17.83
C GLY A 43 37.42 -39.82 16.34
N SER A 44 36.28 -40.20 15.76
CA SER A 44 35.89 -39.76 14.43
C SER A 44 35.06 -38.48 14.51
N LEU A 45 35.15 -37.61 13.48
CA LEU A 45 34.38 -36.36 13.41
C LEU A 45 32.87 -36.62 13.49
N ALA A 46 32.36 -37.64 12.82
CA ALA A 46 30.99 -38.00 12.88
C ALA A 46 30.51 -38.35 14.31
N SER A 47 31.30 -39.14 15.06
CA SER A 47 31.03 -39.50 16.43
C SER A 47 30.96 -38.26 17.38
N GLU A 48 31.91 -37.35 17.20
CA GLU A 48 31.99 -36.13 18.01
C GLU A 48 30.79 -35.19 17.75
N VAL A 49 30.45 -34.95 16.47
CA VAL A 49 29.32 -34.12 16.09
C VAL A 49 28.00 -34.71 16.55
N LEU A 50 27.78 -36.04 16.38
CA LEU A 50 26.59 -36.72 16.89
C LEU A 50 26.40 -36.54 18.41
N LYS A 51 27.50 -36.69 19.16
CA LYS A 51 27.49 -36.49 20.62
C LYS A 51 27.18 -35.02 21.00
N MET A 52 27.76 -34.05 20.27
CA MET A 52 27.49 -32.62 20.49
C MET A 52 26.02 -32.29 20.28
N HIS A 53 25.36 -32.93 19.32
CA HIS A 53 23.92 -32.72 19.05
C HIS A 53 23.00 -33.60 19.90
N GLY A 54 23.51 -34.22 20.96
CA GLY A 54 22.71 -34.95 21.95
C GLY A 54 22.26 -36.34 21.49
N VAL A 55 22.81 -36.88 20.42
CA VAL A 55 22.57 -38.28 20.05
C VAL A 55 23.28 -39.16 21.11
N THR A 56 22.55 -40.15 21.62
CA THR A 56 23.13 -41.14 22.58
C THR A 56 22.97 -42.54 22.01
N ARG A 57 23.81 -43.44 22.46
CA ARG A 57 23.77 -44.84 22.04
C ARG A 57 22.44 -45.49 22.38
N GLU A 58 21.92 -45.19 23.57
CA GLU A 58 20.68 -45.72 24.09
C GLU A 58 19.49 -45.38 23.18
N LEU A 59 19.43 -44.10 22.69
CA LEU A 59 18.38 -43.67 21.79
C LEU A 59 18.37 -44.43 20.46
N ILE A 60 19.57 -44.63 19.86
CA ILE A 60 19.69 -45.39 18.59
C ILE A 60 19.32 -46.87 18.82
N GLU A 61 19.81 -47.46 19.92
CA GLU A 61 19.46 -48.84 20.26
C GLU A 61 17.97 -49.04 20.56
N GLU A 62 17.29 -48.08 21.14
CA GLU A 62 15.84 -48.09 21.38
C GLU A 62 15.07 -48.07 20.08
N ALA A 63 15.41 -47.21 19.14
CA ALA A 63 14.85 -47.15 17.79
C ALA A 63 15.04 -48.44 17.00
N ILE A 64 16.17 -49.12 17.17
CA ILE A 64 16.44 -50.43 16.57
C ILE A 64 15.57 -51.50 17.24
N LYS A 65 15.38 -51.51 18.57
CA LYS A 65 14.58 -52.48 19.32
C LYS A 65 13.08 -52.41 18.97
N GLU A 66 12.52 -51.24 18.76
CA GLU A 66 11.14 -51.06 18.33
C GLU A 66 10.82 -51.78 17.02
N LYS A 67 11.78 -51.89 16.12
CA LYS A 67 11.67 -52.61 14.82
C LYS A 67 11.87 -54.12 14.95
N SER A 68 12.39 -54.62 16.07
CA SER A 68 12.70 -56.01 16.25
C SER A 68 11.55 -56.82 16.81
N LYS A 69 10.54 -57.13 15.99
CA LYS A 69 9.40 -58.02 16.33
C LYS A 69 9.58 -59.50 15.97
N MET A 70 10.79 -59.99 15.59
CA MET A 70 11.01 -61.38 15.18
C MET A 70 12.13 -62.12 15.97
N PRO A 71 12.07 -63.49 16.06
CA PRO A 71 13.01 -64.26 16.82
C PRO A 71 14.42 -64.25 16.26
N LYS A 72 15.38 -64.21 17.18
CA LYS A 72 16.81 -64.00 16.99
C LYS A 72 17.49 -65.22 16.35
N ASP A 73 17.68 -65.21 15.04
CA ASP A 73 18.58 -66.18 14.40
C ASP A 73 19.90 -65.47 14.09
N ARG A 74 21.01 -65.82 14.79
CA ARG A 74 22.32 -65.20 14.64
C ARG A 74 22.92 -65.57 13.30
N ARG A 75 23.00 -64.60 12.35
CA ARG A 75 23.61 -64.79 11.02
C ARG A 75 25.04 -64.29 11.00
N ARG A 76 25.90 -65.04 10.33
CA ARG A 76 27.34 -64.71 10.23
C ARG A 76 27.67 -63.74 9.07
N THR A 77 26.84 -63.60 8.05
CA THR A 77 27.04 -62.71 6.91
C THR A 77 25.77 -61.85 6.71
N VAL A 78 25.93 -60.53 6.79
CA VAL A 78 24.87 -59.55 6.59
C VAL A 78 25.27 -58.69 5.38
N MET A 79 24.35 -58.41 4.48
CA MET A 79 24.57 -57.56 3.31
C MET A 79 24.05 -56.14 3.58
N ASP A 80 24.66 -55.14 2.95
CA ASP A 80 24.14 -53.78 2.98
C ASP A 80 22.84 -53.71 2.17
N THR A 81 21.87 -52.93 2.62
CA THR A 81 20.66 -52.70 1.82
C THR A 81 21.00 -51.91 0.57
N PRO A 82 20.26 -52.00 -0.54
CA PRO A 82 20.48 -51.18 -1.73
C PRO A 82 20.55 -49.68 -1.38
N LYS A 83 19.76 -49.24 -0.42
CA LYS A 83 19.74 -47.87 0.08
C LYS A 83 21.03 -47.51 0.81
N THR A 84 21.57 -48.45 1.60
CA THR A 84 22.88 -48.23 2.28
C THR A 84 24.03 -48.18 1.25
N GLU A 85 24.01 -49.01 0.21
CA GLU A 85 24.96 -48.95 -0.87
C GLU A 85 24.91 -47.61 -1.61
N TYR A 86 23.71 -47.12 -1.89
CA TYR A 86 23.50 -45.81 -2.49
C TYR A 86 24.05 -44.66 -1.63
N LEU A 87 23.79 -44.68 -0.30
CA LEU A 87 24.38 -43.70 0.62
C LEU A 87 25.91 -43.72 0.59
N LEU A 88 26.53 -44.85 0.42
CA LEU A 88 28.00 -44.97 0.29
C LEU A 88 28.49 -44.40 -1.05
N GLU A 89 27.68 -44.40 -2.11
CA GLU A 89 28.01 -43.74 -3.38
C GLU A 89 27.96 -42.24 -3.23
N ILE A 90 26.89 -41.69 -2.61
CA ILE A 90 26.81 -40.27 -2.28
C ILE A 90 27.96 -39.82 -1.39
N ALA A 91 28.34 -40.61 -0.40
CA ALA A 91 29.50 -40.33 0.46
C ALA A 91 30.81 -40.25 -0.35
N GLY A 92 30.94 -41.06 -1.39
CA GLY A 92 32.05 -41.01 -2.33
C GLY A 92 32.07 -39.74 -3.16
N GLU A 93 30.93 -39.31 -3.64
CA GLU A 93 30.77 -38.05 -4.39
C GLU A 93 31.11 -36.83 -3.51
N LEU A 94 30.64 -36.82 -2.26
CA LEU A 94 30.97 -35.77 -1.29
C LEU A 94 32.47 -35.75 -1.00
N ALA A 95 33.13 -36.91 -0.81
CA ALA A 95 34.57 -36.98 -0.61
C ALA A 95 35.32 -36.37 -1.79
N MET A 96 34.92 -36.68 -3.03
CA MET A 96 35.50 -36.10 -4.24
C MET A 96 35.24 -34.59 -4.32
N LYS A 97 34.00 -34.10 -4.01
CA LYS A 97 33.63 -32.67 -3.99
C LYS A 97 34.55 -31.88 -3.07
N TYR A 98 34.87 -32.44 -1.91
CA TYR A 98 35.77 -31.77 -0.93
C TYR A 98 37.26 -32.10 -1.13
N GLY A 99 37.62 -32.75 -2.23
CA GLY A 99 39.02 -33.05 -2.57
C GLY A 99 39.70 -34.05 -1.67
N CYS A 100 38.93 -34.94 -1.02
CA CYS A 100 39.46 -35.99 -0.15
C CYS A 100 39.87 -37.24 -0.93
N GLU A 101 40.99 -37.84 -0.55
CA GLU A 101 41.49 -39.08 -1.19
C GLU A 101 40.82 -40.36 -0.67
N ALA A 102 40.00 -40.26 0.39
CA ALA A 102 39.30 -41.38 1.01
C ALA A 102 37.96 -40.94 1.60
N ILE A 103 36.98 -41.84 1.65
CA ILE A 103 35.66 -41.63 2.25
C ILE A 103 35.79 -41.68 3.77
N GLY A 104 35.53 -40.56 4.43
CA GLY A 104 35.54 -40.42 5.89
C GLY A 104 34.18 -40.73 6.52
N SER A 105 34.15 -40.84 7.86
CA SER A 105 32.95 -40.99 8.66
C SER A 105 31.99 -39.83 8.48
N GLU A 106 32.52 -38.63 8.35
CA GLU A 106 31.80 -37.37 8.10
C GLU A 106 31.07 -37.39 6.77
N HIS A 107 31.68 -37.90 5.70
CA HIS A 107 31.07 -38.02 4.39
C HIS A 107 29.85 -38.96 4.40
N ILE A 108 29.95 -40.09 5.16
CA ILE A 108 28.82 -41.01 5.33
C ILE A 108 27.68 -40.37 6.10
N LEU A 109 27.94 -39.61 7.16
CA LEU A 109 26.93 -38.90 7.92
C LEU A 109 26.29 -37.79 7.09
N MET A 110 27.09 -37.01 6.34
CA MET A 110 26.59 -36.01 5.41
C MET A 110 25.72 -36.62 4.30
N ALA A 111 26.11 -37.79 3.77
CA ALA A 111 25.34 -38.50 2.76
C ALA A 111 23.95 -38.92 3.28
N MET A 112 23.86 -39.39 4.55
CA MET A 112 22.57 -39.70 5.19
C MET A 112 21.65 -38.49 5.30
N ILE A 113 22.21 -37.31 5.60
CA ILE A 113 21.47 -36.07 5.71
C ILE A 113 21.07 -35.55 4.32
N LYS A 114 21.99 -35.59 3.35
CA LYS A 114 21.73 -35.14 1.97
C LYS A 114 20.65 -35.96 1.28
N ASP A 115 20.62 -37.27 1.48
CA ASP A 115 19.60 -38.14 0.89
C ASP A 115 18.19 -37.86 1.44
N GLY A 116 18.05 -37.50 2.72
CA GLY A 116 16.77 -37.11 3.33
C GLY A 116 15.72 -38.23 3.47
N ASP A 117 15.84 -39.33 2.75
CA ASP A 117 14.89 -40.46 2.76
C ASP A 117 15.53 -41.78 3.18
N ASN A 118 16.06 -41.84 4.40
CA ASN A 118 16.65 -43.02 4.97
C ASN A 118 16.31 -43.13 6.46
N GLU A 119 16.51 -44.31 7.05
CA GLU A 119 16.15 -44.61 8.44
C GLU A 119 16.96 -43.76 9.45
N ALA A 120 18.22 -43.46 9.17
CA ALA A 120 19.06 -42.62 10.03
C ALA A 120 18.55 -41.20 10.05
N PHE A 121 18.16 -40.65 8.91
CA PHE A 121 17.61 -39.31 8.80
C PHE A 121 16.25 -39.20 9.54
N ARG A 122 15.33 -40.14 9.32
CA ARG A 122 14.05 -40.19 10.04
C ARG A 122 14.24 -40.30 11.55
N PHE A 123 15.21 -41.07 12.01
CA PHE A 123 15.59 -41.13 13.43
C PHE A 123 15.97 -39.76 13.98
N LEU A 124 16.77 -38.95 13.24
CA LEU A 124 17.16 -37.63 13.66
C LEU A 124 15.93 -36.69 13.75
N GLU A 125 15.02 -36.74 12.78
CA GLU A 125 13.79 -35.96 12.77
C GLU A 125 12.84 -36.33 13.91
N ASP A 126 12.58 -37.62 14.13
CA ASP A 126 11.69 -38.12 15.17
C ASP A 126 12.14 -37.67 16.59
N HIS A 127 13.45 -37.58 16.79
CA HIS A 127 14.04 -37.10 18.04
C HIS A 127 14.33 -35.60 18.06
N LYS A 128 13.87 -34.82 17.04
CA LYS A 128 14.07 -33.38 16.92
C LYS A 128 15.51 -32.95 16.96
N ILE A 129 16.43 -33.75 16.45
CA ILE A 129 17.85 -33.46 16.34
C ILE A 129 18.08 -32.69 15.03
N SER A 130 18.74 -31.53 15.11
CA SER A 130 18.94 -30.67 13.95
C SER A 130 19.91 -31.27 12.93
N SER A 131 19.39 -31.78 11.83
CA SER A 131 20.19 -32.24 10.67
C SER A 131 20.99 -31.09 10.06
N GLU A 132 20.42 -29.86 10.01
CA GLU A 132 21.12 -28.64 9.59
C GLU A 132 22.33 -28.36 10.49
N GLY A 133 22.14 -28.47 11.79
CA GLY A 133 23.22 -28.25 12.77
C GLY A 133 24.36 -29.26 12.59
N ILE A 134 24.04 -30.56 12.46
CA ILE A 134 25.02 -31.63 12.24
C ILE A 134 25.83 -31.39 10.94
N TYR A 135 25.13 -31.08 9.84
CA TYR A 135 25.78 -30.89 8.54
C TYR A 135 26.69 -29.64 8.53
N THR A 136 26.21 -28.54 9.10
CA THR A 136 26.96 -27.30 9.19
C THR A 136 28.20 -27.43 10.10
N ASP A 137 28.07 -28.13 11.24
CA ASP A 137 29.17 -28.33 12.16
C ASP A 137 30.28 -29.21 11.58
N ILE A 138 29.92 -30.22 10.75
CA ILE A 138 30.91 -30.99 9.99
C ILE A 138 31.71 -30.07 9.05
N LEU A 139 31.05 -29.22 8.29
CA LEU A 139 31.66 -28.33 7.31
C LEU A 139 32.51 -27.23 7.99
N VAL A 140 32.02 -26.68 9.09
CA VAL A 140 32.75 -25.67 9.87
C VAL A 140 34.02 -26.29 10.47
N THR A 141 33.96 -27.53 10.95
CA THR A 141 35.15 -28.27 11.45
C THR A 141 36.14 -28.59 10.33
N ALA A 142 35.65 -28.74 9.10
CA ALA A 142 36.47 -28.88 7.89
C ALA A 142 37.11 -27.55 7.40
N GLY A 143 36.82 -26.42 8.07
CA GLY A 143 37.36 -25.09 7.77
C GLY A 143 36.55 -24.21 6.86
N ILE A 144 35.29 -24.55 6.59
CA ILE A 144 34.35 -23.73 5.84
C ILE A 144 33.66 -22.75 6.81
N ASP A 145 33.55 -21.49 6.44
CA ASP A 145 32.83 -20.50 7.29
C ASP A 145 31.36 -20.85 7.46
N PHE A 146 30.78 -20.49 8.62
CA PHE A 146 29.41 -20.89 9.00
C PHE A 146 28.33 -20.46 8.00
N ARG A 147 28.50 -19.30 7.36
CA ARG A 147 27.51 -18.80 6.38
C ARG A 147 27.53 -19.57 5.08
N SER A 148 28.73 -19.91 4.61
CA SER A 148 28.95 -20.77 3.45
C SER A 148 28.52 -22.20 3.72
N ALA A 149 28.78 -22.74 4.92
CA ALA A 149 28.33 -24.08 5.33
C ALA A 149 26.81 -24.20 5.35
N LYS A 150 26.10 -23.16 5.83
CA LYS A 150 24.64 -23.11 5.83
C LYS A 150 24.06 -23.03 4.41
N ASN A 151 24.65 -22.23 3.53
CA ASN A 151 24.23 -22.17 2.12
C ASN A 151 24.44 -23.52 1.43
N GLU A 152 25.52 -24.19 1.72
CA GLU A 152 25.87 -25.49 1.13
C GLU A 152 24.95 -26.62 1.64
N TYR A 153 24.47 -26.55 2.91
CA TYR A 153 23.41 -27.40 3.40
C TYR A 153 22.12 -27.20 2.61
N ASN A 154 21.71 -25.97 2.38
CA ASN A 154 20.50 -25.66 1.62
C ASN A 154 20.60 -26.12 0.15
N GLU A 155 21.77 -25.97 -0.47
CA GLU A 155 22.05 -26.50 -1.81
C GLU A 155 22.06 -28.04 -1.81
N ALA A 156 22.66 -28.69 -0.83
CA ALA A 156 22.74 -30.14 -0.75
C ALA A 156 21.37 -30.80 -0.60
N ILE A 157 20.43 -30.16 0.12
CA ILE A 157 19.05 -30.66 0.22
C ILE A 157 18.26 -30.34 -1.05
N SER A 158 18.54 -29.22 -1.73
CA SER A 158 17.88 -28.87 -2.99
C SER A 158 18.40 -29.70 -4.19
N ASP A 159 19.65 -30.17 -4.14
CA ASP A 159 20.29 -30.92 -5.21
C ASP A 159 20.01 -32.44 -5.11
N GLY A 160 19.40 -32.90 -4.03
CA GLY A 160 18.98 -34.29 -3.83
C GLY A 160 17.82 -34.75 -4.74
N GLY A 161 17.42 -33.93 -5.73
CA GLY A 161 16.24 -34.12 -6.58
C GLY A 161 16.48 -34.50 -8.06
N ASP A 162 17.73 -34.80 -8.51
CA ASP A 162 17.95 -35.20 -9.91
C ASP A 162 18.50 -36.61 -10.01
N MET A 163 17.62 -37.63 -10.00
CA MET A 163 17.86 -38.88 -10.73
C MET A 163 16.55 -39.54 -11.16
N GLU A 164 16.52 -39.96 -12.40
CA GLU A 164 15.48 -40.61 -13.17
C GLU A 164 14.89 -41.88 -12.52
N ASP A 165 13.58 -41.98 -12.68
CA ASP A 165 12.74 -43.20 -12.61
C ASP A 165 12.61 -44.00 -11.30
N GLY A 166 11.52 -43.66 -10.55
CA GLY A 166 10.87 -44.63 -9.69
C GLY A 166 10.40 -44.17 -8.32
N ALA A 167 9.43 -43.32 -8.25
CA ALA A 167 8.66 -42.75 -7.15
C ALA A 167 8.96 -41.23 -7.00
N GLY A 168 8.69 -40.49 -8.07
CA GLY A 168 8.85 -39.04 -8.07
C GLY A 168 7.87 -38.39 -7.11
N GLU A 169 8.36 -37.55 -6.19
CA GLU A 169 7.53 -36.49 -5.68
C GLU A 169 6.91 -35.79 -6.89
N TYR A 170 5.58 -35.70 -6.89
CA TYR A 170 4.86 -35.06 -7.99
C TYR A 170 5.37 -33.61 -8.11
N MET A 171 5.92 -33.26 -9.26
CA MET A 171 6.39 -31.90 -9.57
C MET A 171 5.28 -30.89 -9.30
N LEU A 172 4.05 -31.29 -9.47
CA LEU A 172 2.86 -30.53 -9.12
C LEU A 172 2.83 -30.11 -7.64
N LEU A 173 3.22 -30.97 -6.71
CA LEU A 173 3.25 -30.65 -5.27
C LEU A 173 4.38 -29.68 -4.93
N GLN A 174 5.52 -29.76 -5.62
CA GLN A 174 6.65 -28.85 -5.42
C GLN A 174 6.30 -27.40 -5.78
N TYR A 175 5.54 -27.20 -6.87
CA TYR A 175 5.17 -25.87 -7.37
C TYR A 175 3.77 -25.43 -6.96
N SER A 176 3.05 -26.19 -6.17
CA SER A 176 1.71 -25.87 -5.70
C SER A 176 1.63 -25.85 -4.17
N THR A 177 0.57 -25.22 -3.70
CA THR A 177 0.18 -25.23 -2.29
C THR A 177 -1.14 -25.96 -2.16
N ASP A 178 -1.22 -26.99 -1.31
CA ASP A 178 -2.49 -27.68 -1.03
C ASP A 178 -3.38 -26.84 -0.12
N LEU A 179 -4.44 -26.25 -0.70
CA LEU A 179 -5.42 -25.47 0.05
C LEU A 179 -6.30 -26.34 0.93
N THR A 180 -6.57 -27.60 0.52
CA THR A 180 -7.39 -28.53 1.30
C THR A 180 -6.66 -28.98 2.56
N GLU A 181 -5.35 -29.23 2.47
CA GLU A 181 -4.51 -29.52 3.64
C GLU A 181 -4.43 -28.31 4.59
N LYS A 182 -4.22 -27.10 4.05
CA LYS A 182 -4.25 -25.87 4.86
C LYS A 182 -5.61 -25.69 5.55
N ALA A 183 -6.71 -26.05 4.90
CA ALA A 183 -8.04 -26.01 5.48
C ALA A 183 -8.17 -26.99 6.65
N MET A 184 -7.70 -28.24 6.49
CA MET A 184 -7.69 -29.25 7.56
C MET A 184 -6.86 -28.80 8.77
N LEU A 185 -5.77 -28.06 8.54
CA LEU A 185 -4.92 -27.51 9.59
C LEU A 185 -5.50 -26.21 10.20
N GLY A 186 -6.65 -25.72 9.76
CA GLY A 186 -7.28 -24.49 10.26
C GLY A 186 -6.50 -23.20 9.93
N LYS A 187 -5.64 -23.23 8.91
CA LYS A 187 -4.76 -22.09 8.55
C LYS A 187 -5.41 -21.11 7.54
N LEU A 188 -6.57 -21.43 6.99
CA LEU A 188 -7.29 -20.58 6.04
C LEU A 188 -8.29 -19.66 6.73
N ASP A 189 -8.50 -18.48 6.17
CA ASP A 189 -9.50 -17.53 6.66
C ASP A 189 -10.92 -18.01 6.32
N PRO A 190 -11.90 -17.79 7.21
CA PRO A 190 -13.26 -18.18 6.93
C PRO A 190 -13.85 -17.38 5.77
N MET A 191 -14.44 -18.05 4.80
CA MET A 191 -15.19 -17.40 3.74
C MET A 191 -16.55 -16.91 4.28
N ILE A 192 -16.84 -15.64 4.07
CA ILE A 192 -18.05 -14.99 4.57
C ILE A 192 -18.74 -14.23 3.42
N GLY A 193 -20.04 -14.42 3.29
CA GLY A 193 -20.91 -13.63 2.40
C GLY A 193 -20.74 -13.90 0.91
N ARG A 194 -20.28 -15.10 0.49
CA ARG A 194 -20.08 -15.49 -0.91
C ARG A 194 -20.76 -16.80 -1.29
N GLU A 195 -21.89 -17.06 -0.66
CA GLU A 195 -22.62 -18.34 -0.82
C GLU A 195 -23.11 -18.56 -2.25
N SER A 196 -23.58 -17.50 -2.92
CA SER A 196 -24.08 -17.58 -4.30
C SER A 196 -22.98 -17.90 -5.31
N GLU A 197 -21.83 -17.25 -5.18
CA GLU A 197 -20.66 -17.51 -6.02
C GLU A 197 -20.09 -18.89 -5.75
N MET A 198 -20.07 -19.32 -4.49
CA MET A 198 -19.66 -20.65 -4.08
C MET A 198 -20.57 -21.74 -4.65
N GLU A 199 -21.89 -21.60 -4.54
CA GLU A 199 -22.83 -22.53 -5.14
C GLU A 199 -22.67 -22.62 -6.65
N ARG A 200 -22.47 -21.48 -7.30
CA ARG A 200 -22.24 -21.43 -8.74
C ARG A 200 -20.94 -22.13 -9.13
N LEU A 201 -19.88 -21.93 -8.35
CA LEU A 201 -18.58 -22.60 -8.52
C LEU A 201 -18.74 -24.12 -8.43
N MET A 202 -19.41 -24.60 -7.38
CA MET A 202 -19.70 -26.04 -7.20
C MET A 202 -20.55 -26.62 -8.34
N GLN A 203 -21.59 -25.90 -8.76
CA GLN A 203 -22.43 -26.32 -9.89
C GLN A 203 -21.63 -26.51 -11.17
N ILE A 204 -20.65 -25.58 -11.44
CA ILE A 204 -19.83 -25.68 -12.64
C ILE A 204 -18.90 -26.88 -12.53
N LEU A 205 -18.22 -27.08 -11.40
CA LEU A 205 -17.33 -28.22 -11.18
C LEU A 205 -18.03 -29.59 -11.30
N CYS A 206 -19.32 -29.67 -10.99
CA CYS A 206 -20.11 -30.91 -11.13
C CYS A 206 -20.61 -31.13 -12.56
N ARG A 207 -20.33 -30.24 -13.53
CA ARG A 207 -20.79 -30.45 -14.92
C ARG A 207 -19.95 -31.48 -15.65
N ARG A 208 -20.57 -32.17 -16.61
CA ARG A 208 -19.86 -33.10 -17.49
C ARG A 208 -18.94 -32.40 -18.50
N THR A 209 -19.35 -31.24 -18.96
CA THR A 209 -18.60 -30.41 -19.94
C THR A 209 -18.61 -28.97 -19.47
N LYS A 210 -17.59 -28.17 -19.82
CA LYS A 210 -17.41 -26.80 -19.34
C LYS A 210 -17.36 -26.72 -17.79
N ASN A 211 -16.61 -27.63 -17.22
CA ASN A 211 -16.47 -27.85 -15.78
C ASN A 211 -15.32 -27.02 -15.17
N ASN A 212 -14.75 -26.11 -15.94
CA ASN A 212 -13.69 -25.22 -15.45
C ASN A 212 -14.27 -23.82 -15.19
N PRO A 213 -14.48 -23.43 -13.94
CA PRO A 213 -14.91 -22.07 -13.60
C PRO A 213 -13.77 -21.08 -13.72
N CYS A 214 -14.11 -19.85 -14.14
CA CYS A 214 -13.22 -18.69 -14.09
C CYS A 214 -13.85 -17.61 -13.24
N LEU A 215 -13.25 -17.27 -12.09
CA LEU A 215 -13.67 -16.20 -11.22
C LEU A 215 -13.22 -14.86 -11.82
N ILE A 216 -14.17 -13.99 -12.11
CA ILE A 216 -13.93 -12.71 -12.78
C ILE A 216 -14.39 -11.59 -11.86
N GLY A 217 -13.52 -10.64 -11.57
CA GLY A 217 -13.87 -9.50 -10.74
C GLY A 217 -12.65 -8.60 -10.52
N ASP A 218 -12.89 -7.43 -9.98
CA ASP A 218 -11.83 -6.46 -9.71
C ASP A 218 -10.79 -6.99 -8.71
N PRO A 219 -9.56 -6.44 -8.68
CA PRO A 219 -8.56 -6.87 -7.70
C PRO A 219 -9.06 -6.60 -6.27
N GLY A 220 -8.78 -7.53 -5.34
CA GLY A 220 -9.15 -7.36 -3.93
C GLY A 220 -10.61 -7.64 -3.57
N VAL A 221 -11.48 -8.10 -4.51
CA VAL A 221 -12.90 -8.43 -4.20
C VAL A 221 -13.09 -9.79 -3.53
N GLY A 222 -12.02 -10.56 -3.29
CA GLY A 222 -12.07 -11.84 -2.61
C GLY A 222 -12.22 -13.08 -3.50
N LYS A 223 -11.70 -13.06 -4.74
CA LYS A 223 -11.71 -14.22 -5.66
C LYS A 223 -11.01 -15.44 -5.07
N THR A 224 -9.83 -15.25 -4.50
CA THR A 224 -9.02 -16.31 -3.88
C THR A 224 -9.71 -16.86 -2.63
N ALA A 225 -10.34 -16.01 -1.82
CA ALA A 225 -11.11 -16.42 -0.64
C ALA A 225 -12.28 -17.38 -0.96
N ILE A 226 -12.89 -17.26 -2.14
CA ILE A 226 -13.94 -18.21 -2.58
C ILE A 226 -13.36 -19.59 -2.80
N VAL A 227 -12.16 -19.70 -3.38
CA VAL A 227 -11.48 -20.99 -3.60
C VAL A 227 -10.99 -21.59 -2.28
N GLU A 228 -10.50 -20.77 -1.37
CA GLU A 228 -10.13 -21.17 -0.02
C GLU A 228 -11.36 -21.67 0.77
N GLY A 229 -12.49 -20.97 0.65
CA GLY A 229 -13.75 -21.42 1.22
C GLY A 229 -14.26 -22.74 0.62
N LEU A 230 -14.01 -22.98 -0.68
CA LEU A 230 -14.30 -24.28 -1.30
C LEU A 230 -13.42 -25.38 -0.68
N ALA A 231 -12.13 -25.11 -0.47
CA ALA A 231 -11.23 -26.06 0.19
C ALA A 231 -11.66 -26.37 1.64
N GLN A 232 -12.14 -25.36 2.38
CA GLN A 232 -12.69 -25.56 3.72
C GLN A 232 -13.92 -26.48 3.71
N ARG A 233 -14.88 -26.25 2.79
CA ARG A 233 -16.08 -27.10 2.67
C ARG A 233 -15.75 -28.54 2.26
N ILE A 234 -14.71 -28.72 1.43
CA ILE A 234 -14.20 -30.06 1.10
C ILE A 234 -13.62 -30.74 2.34
N ALA A 235 -12.79 -30.06 3.11
CA ALA A 235 -12.17 -30.55 4.34
C ALA A 235 -13.22 -30.91 5.41
N GLU A 236 -14.29 -30.14 5.54
CA GLU A 236 -15.41 -30.38 6.44
C GLU A 236 -16.33 -31.55 5.97
N GLY A 237 -16.20 -32.00 4.72
CA GLY A 237 -17.03 -33.04 4.14
C GLY A 237 -18.44 -32.58 3.76
N ASN A 238 -18.72 -31.30 3.83
CA ASN A 238 -20.04 -30.71 3.53
C ASN A 238 -20.19 -30.37 2.03
N MET A 239 -20.02 -31.41 1.19
CA MET A 239 -19.95 -31.30 -0.27
C MET A 239 -20.74 -32.38 -1.00
N PRO A 240 -21.20 -32.14 -2.26
CA PRO A 240 -21.73 -33.19 -3.13
C PRO A 240 -20.73 -34.34 -3.28
N ARG A 241 -21.23 -35.57 -3.43
CA ARG A 241 -20.39 -36.77 -3.51
C ARG A 241 -19.26 -36.69 -4.54
N ILE A 242 -19.48 -35.99 -5.64
CA ILE A 242 -18.51 -35.80 -6.74
C ILE A 242 -17.31 -35.00 -6.29
N LEU A 243 -17.46 -34.05 -5.33
CA LEU A 243 -16.41 -33.17 -4.86
C LEU A 243 -15.82 -33.57 -3.49
N LYS A 244 -16.41 -34.57 -2.82
CA LYS A 244 -16.08 -34.92 -1.43
C LYS A 244 -14.63 -35.36 -1.20
N ASN A 245 -13.99 -35.97 -2.21
CA ASN A 245 -12.62 -36.48 -2.10
C ASN A 245 -11.64 -35.69 -2.97
N LYS A 246 -12.02 -34.47 -3.39
CA LYS A 246 -11.16 -33.65 -4.20
C LYS A 246 -10.17 -32.87 -3.33
N ARG A 247 -9.00 -32.56 -3.91
CA ARG A 247 -7.97 -31.73 -3.34
C ARG A 247 -7.78 -30.50 -4.23
N ILE A 248 -7.65 -29.33 -3.65
CA ILE A 248 -7.40 -28.07 -4.40
C ILE A 248 -5.94 -27.70 -4.25
N LEU A 249 -5.22 -27.75 -5.36
CA LEU A 249 -3.82 -27.37 -5.44
C LEU A 249 -3.69 -26.00 -6.11
N SER A 250 -3.23 -25.01 -5.36
CA SER A 250 -2.93 -23.65 -5.88
C SER A 250 -1.56 -23.61 -6.50
N LEU A 251 -1.49 -23.49 -7.83
CA LEU A 251 -0.23 -23.45 -8.57
C LEU A 251 0.41 -22.07 -8.48
N ASP A 252 1.66 -22.00 -8.03
CA ASP A 252 2.47 -20.80 -7.98
C ASP A 252 3.29 -20.65 -9.27
N LEU A 253 2.78 -19.87 -10.20
CA LEU A 253 3.43 -19.63 -11.49
C LEU A 253 4.82 -18.97 -11.34
N THR A 254 5.02 -18.17 -10.32
CA THR A 254 6.31 -17.53 -10.08
C THR A 254 7.37 -18.57 -9.79
N LYS A 255 7.05 -19.59 -9.00
CA LYS A 255 7.96 -20.69 -8.73
C LYS A 255 8.22 -21.55 -9.97
N VAL A 256 7.21 -21.79 -10.80
CA VAL A 256 7.37 -22.55 -12.05
C VAL A 256 8.33 -21.88 -13.01
N ILE A 257 8.30 -20.54 -13.08
CA ILE A 257 9.16 -19.72 -13.93
C ILE A 257 10.56 -19.53 -13.30
N ALA A 258 10.66 -19.53 -12.00
CA ALA A 258 11.93 -19.31 -11.30
C ALA A 258 12.99 -20.35 -11.70
N GLY A 259 14.17 -19.89 -12.04
CA GLY A 259 15.30 -20.75 -12.44
C GLY A 259 15.26 -21.26 -13.89
N THR A 260 14.22 -21.01 -14.67
CA THR A 260 14.20 -21.36 -16.10
C THR A 260 15.00 -20.33 -16.90
N LYS A 261 16.04 -20.78 -17.60
CA LYS A 261 16.87 -19.93 -18.47
C LYS A 261 16.32 -19.86 -19.91
N PHE A 262 15.58 -20.88 -20.32
CA PHE A 262 15.05 -21.02 -21.67
C PHE A 262 13.54 -21.30 -21.65
N ARG A 263 12.84 -20.83 -22.68
CA ARG A 263 11.39 -21.04 -22.86
C ARG A 263 10.99 -22.52 -22.82
N GLY A 264 11.84 -23.41 -23.36
CA GLY A 264 11.57 -24.85 -23.40
C GLY A 264 11.52 -25.51 -22.02
N GLU A 265 12.31 -25.05 -21.06
CA GLU A 265 12.31 -25.57 -19.69
C GLU A 265 10.99 -25.29 -18.96
N PHE A 266 10.45 -24.08 -19.13
CA PHE A 266 9.14 -23.69 -18.60
C PHE A 266 8.01 -24.52 -19.25
N GLU A 267 8.04 -24.68 -20.57
CA GLU A 267 7.06 -25.48 -21.32
C GLU A 267 7.09 -26.94 -20.88
N GLU A 268 8.27 -27.50 -20.63
CA GLU A 268 8.44 -28.87 -20.13
C GLU A 268 7.92 -29.05 -18.72
N ARG A 269 8.25 -28.13 -17.79
CA ARG A 269 7.69 -28.12 -16.43
C ARG A 269 6.17 -28.06 -16.44
N MET A 270 5.58 -27.13 -17.19
CA MET A 270 4.13 -27.00 -17.31
C MET A 270 3.49 -28.25 -17.91
N LYS A 271 4.12 -28.87 -18.89
CA LYS A 271 3.63 -30.14 -19.50
C LYS A 271 3.64 -31.27 -18.48
N ARG A 272 4.69 -31.39 -17.66
CA ARG A 272 4.75 -32.40 -16.57
C ARG A 272 3.67 -32.14 -15.51
N ILE A 273 3.54 -30.89 -15.03
CA ILE A 273 2.49 -30.49 -14.07
C ILE A 273 1.10 -30.84 -14.58
N VAL A 274 0.78 -30.56 -15.84
CA VAL A 274 -0.51 -30.89 -16.45
C VAL A 274 -0.68 -32.39 -16.58
N THR A 275 0.36 -33.13 -16.90
CA THR A 275 0.31 -34.60 -17.00
C THR A 275 0.04 -35.23 -15.64
N GLU A 276 0.72 -34.78 -14.59
CA GLU A 276 0.50 -35.25 -13.22
C GLU A 276 -0.92 -34.92 -12.73
N ALA A 277 -1.40 -33.69 -12.98
CA ALA A 277 -2.77 -33.27 -12.66
C ALA A 277 -3.84 -34.10 -13.42
N THR A 278 -3.49 -34.64 -14.58
CA THR A 278 -4.39 -35.50 -15.39
C THR A 278 -4.41 -36.95 -14.89
N GLN A 279 -3.36 -37.41 -14.23
CA GLN A 279 -3.25 -38.78 -13.71
C GLN A 279 -4.04 -39.01 -12.41
N ASP A 280 -4.32 -37.95 -11.66
CA ASP A 280 -5.04 -37.98 -10.40
C ASP A 280 -6.36 -37.22 -10.49
N ASP A 281 -7.44 -37.96 -10.72
CA ASP A 281 -8.80 -37.42 -10.77
C ASP A 281 -9.25 -36.70 -9.49
N SER A 282 -8.54 -36.86 -8.37
CA SER A 282 -8.86 -36.18 -7.12
C SER A 282 -8.44 -34.72 -7.11
N ILE A 283 -7.57 -34.28 -8.03
CA ILE A 283 -6.97 -32.95 -8.04
C ILE A 283 -7.87 -31.96 -8.79
N ILE A 284 -8.05 -30.78 -8.17
CA ILE A 284 -8.56 -29.58 -8.82
C ILE A 284 -7.43 -28.55 -8.77
N LEU A 285 -6.95 -28.14 -9.93
CA LEU A 285 -5.89 -27.14 -10.01
C LEU A 285 -6.50 -25.74 -9.87
N PHE A 286 -5.91 -24.87 -9.05
CA PHE A 286 -6.28 -23.46 -8.97
C PHE A 286 -5.12 -22.61 -9.47
N ILE A 287 -5.43 -21.68 -10.38
CA ILE A 287 -4.46 -20.71 -10.89
C ILE A 287 -5.02 -19.31 -10.70
N ASP A 288 -4.38 -18.57 -9.80
CA ASP A 288 -4.66 -17.14 -9.67
C ASP A 288 -3.96 -16.38 -10.80
N GLU A 289 -4.54 -15.24 -11.19
CA GLU A 289 -4.07 -14.44 -12.33
C GLU A 289 -3.82 -15.29 -13.60
N ILE A 290 -4.76 -16.19 -13.92
CA ILE A 290 -4.63 -17.13 -15.04
C ILE A 290 -4.33 -16.46 -16.39
N HIS A 291 -4.63 -15.17 -16.54
CA HIS A 291 -4.29 -14.37 -17.73
C HIS A 291 -2.79 -14.31 -17.99
N THR A 292 -1.95 -14.47 -16.96
CA THR A 292 -0.47 -14.48 -17.11
C THR A 292 0.03 -15.64 -17.96
N ILE A 293 -0.67 -16.76 -17.92
CA ILE A 293 -0.35 -17.94 -18.76
C ILE A 293 -0.85 -17.76 -20.19
N ILE A 294 -1.98 -17.06 -20.37
CA ILE A 294 -2.72 -16.98 -21.62
C ILE A 294 -2.31 -15.76 -22.46
N GLY A 295 -1.92 -14.67 -21.81
CA GLY A 295 -1.67 -13.38 -22.44
C GLY A 295 -0.21 -13.07 -22.79
N ALA A 296 0.71 -13.91 -22.39
CA ALA A 296 2.14 -13.67 -22.56
C ALA A 296 2.66 -13.77 -24.02
N GLY A 297 1.81 -14.12 -24.99
CA GLY A 297 2.18 -14.34 -26.40
C GLY A 297 2.26 -13.10 -27.32
N GLY A 298 2.03 -11.89 -26.82
CA GLY A 298 1.91 -10.68 -27.64
C GLY A 298 3.18 -9.86 -27.87
N SER A 299 4.26 -10.09 -27.15
CA SER A 299 5.58 -9.48 -27.35
C SER A 299 6.60 -10.55 -27.73
N GLU A 300 7.52 -10.27 -28.64
CA GLU A 300 8.62 -11.15 -29.00
C GLU A 300 9.38 -11.59 -27.72
N GLY A 301 9.20 -12.87 -27.31
CA GLY A 301 9.85 -13.46 -26.14
C GLY A 301 8.92 -13.82 -24.99
N ALA A 302 7.62 -13.55 -25.04
CA ALA A 302 6.69 -13.89 -23.96
C ALA A 302 6.30 -15.38 -23.98
N MET A 303 6.19 -15.98 -22.78
CA MET A 303 5.92 -17.42 -22.57
C MET A 303 4.43 -17.70 -22.78
N ASP A 304 4.07 -18.49 -23.79
CA ASP A 304 2.68 -18.90 -24.08
C ASP A 304 2.42 -20.34 -23.63
N ALA A 305 2.04 -20.52 -22.37
CA ALA A 305 1.65 -21.83 -21.84
C ALA A 305 0.22 -22.23 -22.24
N SER A 306 -0.53 -21.37 -22.91
CA SER A 306 -1.90 -21.67 -23.34
C SER A 306 -1.97 -22.86 -24.29
N ASN A 307 -0.94 -23.02 -25.14
CA ASN A 307 -0.85 -24.13 -26.07
C ASN A 307 -0.66 -25.50 -25.40
N ILE A 308 -0.15 -25.52 -24.16
CA ILE A 308 0.00 -26.73 -23.35
C ILE A 308 -1.31 -27.09 -22.64
N LEU A 309 -2.00 -26.07 -22.12
CA LEU A 309 -3.27 -26.24 -21.40
C LEU A 309 -4.44 -26.58 -22.33
N LYS A 310 -4.50 -25.95 -23.52
CA LYS A 310 -5.61 -26.11 -24.47
C LYS A 310 -5.95 -27.55 -24.82
N PRO A 311 -4.98 -28.45 -25.15
CA PRO A 311 -5.29 -29.87 -25.47
C PRO A 311 -5.88 -30.62 -24.28
N ALA A 312 -5.32 -30.48 -23.09
CA ALA A 312 -5.79 -31.15 -21.88
C ALA A 312 -7.18 -30.64 -21.45
N LEU A 313 -7.40 -29.35 -21.45
CA LEU A 313 -8.72 -28.73 -21.23
C LEU A 313 -9.75 -29.13 -22.30
N ALA A 314 -9.30 -29.33 -23.54
CA ALA A 314 -10.17 -29.74 -24.64
C ALA A 314 -10.71 -31.15 -24.45
N ARG A 315 -9.91 -32.07 -23.93
CA ARG A 315 -10.31 -33.45 -23.64
C ARG A 315 -11.13 -33.53 -22.36
N GLY A 316 -10.98 -32.59 -21.43
CA GLY A 316 -11.61 -32.60 -20.12
C GLY A 316 -10.90 -33.53 -19.13
N ASP A 317 -9.61 -33.73 -19.34
CA ASP A 317 -8.78 -34.69 -18.62
C ASP A 317 -8.51 -34.25 -17.16
N PHE A 318 -8.67 -32.96 -16.83
CA PHE A 318 -8.51 -32.43 -15.47
C PHE A 318 -9.41 -31.20 -15.22
N GLN A 319 -9.60 -30.83 -13.96
CA GLN A 319 -10.40 -29.70 -13.55
C GLN A 319 -9.51 -28.51 -13.14
N LEU A 320 -9.84 -27.33 -13.65
CA LEU A 320 -9.09 -26.09 -13.40
C LEU A 320 -10.03 -24.96 -12.97
N ILE A 321 -9.70 -24.31 -11.85
CA ILE A 321 -10.30 -23.06 -11.42
C ILE A 321 -9.33 -21.92 -11.79
N GLY A 322 -9.79 -20.94 -12.56
CA GLY A 322 -9.02 -19.74 -12.85
C GLY A 322 -9.56 -18.54 -12.10
N ALA A 323 -8.71 -17.58 -11.75
CA ALA A 323 -9.12 -16.27 -11.30
C ALA A 323 -8.44 -15.18 -12.14
N THR A 324 -9.17 -14.11 -12.49
CA THR A 324 -8.64 -12.99 -13.28
C THR A 324 -9.48 -11.73 -13.08
N THR A 325 -9.03 -10.60 -13.60
CA THR A 325 -9.82 -9.36 -13.61
C THR A 325 -10.78 -9.31 -14.81
N SER A 326 -11.77 -8.41 -14.75
CA SER A 326 -12.74 -8.23 -15.84
C SER A 326 -12.07 -7.74 -17.14
N GLU A 327 -11.12 -6.83 -17.02
CA GLU A 327 -10.36 -6.28 -18.15
C GLU A 327 -9.52 -7.35 -18.85
N GLU A 328 -8.79 -8.13 -18.05
CA GLU A 328 -7.90 -9.19 -18.55
C GLU A 328 -8.69 -10.37 -19.15
N TYR A 329 -9.85 -10.70 -18.58
CA TYR A 329 -10.74 -11.70 -19.16
C TYR A 329 -11.18 -11.30 -20.57
N THR A 330 -11.63 -10.06 -20.76
CA THR A 330 -12.04 -9.55 -22.06
C THR A 330 -10.85 -9.44 -23.03
N LYS A 331 -9.68 -9.04 -22.54
CA LYS A 331 -8.49 -8.85 -23.36
C LYS A 331 -7.90 -10.17 -23.87
N TYR A 332 -7.87 -11.21 -23.04
CA TYR A 332 -7.14 -12.45 -23.30
C TYR A 332 -8.05 -13.65 -23.53
N PHE A 333 -9.12 -13.82 -22.73
CA PHE A 333 -10.00 -14.98 -22.82
C PHE A 333 -11.05 -14.87 -23.91
N GLU A 334 -11.76 -13.74 -24.01
CA GLU A 334 -12.84 -13.57 -24.98
C GLU A 334 -12.34 -13.63 -26.45
N LYS A 335 -11.08 -13.31 -26.67
CA LYS A 335 -10.44 -13.40 -27.99
C LYS A 335 -10.08 -14.84 -28.38
N ASP A 336 -9.98 -15.77 -27.43
CA ASP A 336 -9.64 -17.15 -27.68
C ASP A 336 -10.87 -18.06 -27.61
N ALA A 337 -11.43 -18.40 -28.77
CA ALA A 337 -12.62 -19.24 -28.89
C ALA A 337 -12.48 -20.64 -28.25
N ALA A 338 -11.26 -21.17 -28.14
CA ALA A 338 -11.01 -22.47 -27.54
C ALA A 338 -11.14 -22.40 -26.00
N LEU A 339 -10.66 -21.33 -25.37
CA LEU A 339 -10.78 -21.10 -23.94
C LEU A 339 -12.21 -20.73 -23.54
N VAL A 340 -12.87 -19.84 -24.27
CA VAL A 340 -14.28 -19.47 -24.00
C VAL A 340 -15.21 -20.68 -23.99
N ARG A 341 -14.95 -21.67 -24.82
CA ARG A 341 -15.76 -22.91 -24.86
C ARG A 341 -15.51 -23.84 -23.68
N ARG A 342 -14.42 -23.65 -22.92
CA ARG A 342 -14.01 -24.54 -21.83
C ARG A 342 -14.20 -23.96 -20.46
N PHE A 343 -14.02 -22.63 -20.34
CA PHE A 343 -14.25 -21.93 -19.09
C PHE A 343 -15.67 -21.39 -18.98
N GLN A 344 -16.18 -21.40 -17.75
CA GLN A 344 -17.47 -20.81 -17.42
C GLN A 344 -17.23 -19.61 -16.48
N PRO A 345 -17.59 -18.38 -16.89
CA PRO A 345 -17.37 -17.21 -16.05
C PRO A 345 -18.28 -17.22 -14.82
N VAL A 346 -17.68 -16.88 -13.68
CA VAL A 346 -18.36 -16.60 -12.41
C VAL A 346 -17.96 -15.17 -12.02
N ARG A 347 -18.91 -14.24 -12.08
CA ARG A 347 -18.65 -12.85 -11.75
C ARG A 347 -18.69 -12.64 -10.25
N VAL A 348 -17.58 -12.14 -9.71
CA VAL A 348 -17.43 -11.74 -8.31
C VAL A 348 -17.51 -10.23 -8.23
N LYS A 349 -18.60 -9.73 -7.68
CA LYS A 349 -18.82 -8.28 -7.53
C LYS A 349 -18.13 -7.77 -6.26
N GLU A 350 -17.84 -6.48 -6.23
CA GLU A 350 -17.44 -5.80 -5.01
C GLU A 350 -18.55 -5.95 -3.96
N PRO A 351 -18.23 -6.35 -2.71
CA PRO A 351 -19.25 -6.46 -1.66
C PRO A 351 -19.72 -5.08 -1.21
N THR A 352 -20.93 -5.03 -0.72
CA THR A 352 -21.48 -3.83 -0.09
C THR A 352 -20.79 -3.53 1.23
N VAL A 353 -20.96 -2.33 1.76
CA VAL A 353 -20.43 -1.95 3.08
C VAL A 353 -20.96 -2.89 4.17
N GLU A 354 -22.24 -3.25 4.11
CA GLU A 354 -22.86 -4.17 5.07
C GLU A 354 -22.27 -5.57 5.02
N GLU A 355 -22.05 -6.11 3.82
CA GLU A 355 -21.37 -7.39 3.63
C GLU A 355 -19.93 -7.32 4.12
N THR A 356 -19.24 -6.21 3.86
CA THR A 356 -17.86 -5.98 4.35
C THR A 356 -17.80 -5.92 5.87
N ILE A 357 -18.77 -5.29 6.54
CA ILE A 357 -18.88 -5.30 8.00
C ILE A 357 -18.99 -6.73 8.51
N THR A 358 -19.80 -7.55 7.86
CA THR A 358 -19.96 -8.97 8.23
C THR A 358 -18.67 -9.74 8.05
N ILE A 359 -17.94 -9.48 6.95
CA ILE A 359 -16.62 -10.08 6.69
C ILE A 359 -15.62 -9.68 7.79
N LEU A 360 -15.51 -8.38 8.09
CA LEU A 360 -14.60 -7.89 9.11
C LEU A 360 -14.90 -8.47 10.50
N LYS A 361 -16.20 -8.59 10.88
CA LYS A 361 -16.61 -9.21 12.13
C LYS A 361 -16.19 -10.67 12.23
N GLY A 362 -16.19 -11.38 11.11
CA GLY A 362 -15.79 -12.78 11.08
C GLY A 362 -14.28 -13.02 11.13
N ILE A 363 -13.48 -12.12 10.52
CA ILE A 363 -12.02 -12.29 10.46
C ILE A 363 -11.28 -11.57 11.58
N LYS A 364 -11.90 -10.62 12.30
CA LYS A 364 -11.25 -9.77 13.29
C LYS A 364 -10.46 -10.54 14.36
N HIS A 365 -10.92 -11.73 14.76
CA HIS A 365 -10.26 -12.53 15.79
C HIS A 365 -8.82 -12.90 15.44
N ARG A 366 -8.54 -13.14 14.16
CA ARG A 366 -7.17 -13.44 13.70
C ARG A 366 -6.24 -12.25 13.84
N PHE A 367 -6.75 -11.04 13.55
CA PHE A 367 -5.99 -9.80 13.74
C PHE A 367 -5.83 -9.48 15.22
N GLU A 368 -6.86 -9.75 16.04
CA GLU A 368 -6.81 -9.61 17.50
C GLU A 368 -5.72 -10.51 18.10
N ASP A 369 -5.66 -11.78 17.67
CA ASP A 369 -4.67 -12.75 18.13
C ASP A 369 -3.25 -12.39 17.68
N TYR A 370 -3.09 -12.00 16.41
CA TYR A 370 -1.79 -11.66 15.85
C TYR A 370 -1.21 -10.38 16.47
N HIS A 371 -2.01 -9.30 16.51
CA HIS A 371 -1.57 -8.01 17.04
C HIS A 371 -1.70 -7.89 18.55
N ARG A 372 -2.44 -8.79 19.22
CA ARG A 372 -2.81 -8.72 20.65
C ARG A 372 -3.54 -7.42 20.98
N ILE A 373 -4.56 -7.09 20.19
CA ILE A 373 -5.38 -5.88 20.30
C ILE A 373 -6.84 -6.29 20.19
N LEU A 374 -7.71 -5.72 21.03
CA LEU A 374 -9.14 -5.96 20.94
C LEU A 374 -9.81 -5.02 19.92
N VAL A 375 -10.61 -5.56 19.01
CA VAL A 375 -11.38 -4.82 18.01
C VAL A 375 -12.87 -4.96 18.31
N SER A 376 -13.51 -3.87 18.72
CA SER A 376 -14.96 -3.86 18.93
C SER A 376 -15.72 -3.88 17.59
N GLU A 377 -16.99 -4.27 17.66
CA GLU A 377 -17.82 -4.31 16.44
C GLU A 377 -18.03 -2.91 15.85
N ASP A 378 -18.20 -1.90 16.70
CA ASP A 378 -18.33 -0.50 16.27
C ASP A 378 -17.12 -0.03 15.46
N VAL A 379 -15.92 -0.49 15.81
CA VAL A 379 -14.69 -0.17 15.06
C VAL A 379 -14.68 -0.87 13.71
N ALA A 380 -15.12 -2.12 13.62
CA ALA A 380 -15.22 -2.84 12.34
C ALA A 380 -16.23 -2.14 11.39
N GLU A 381 -17.36 -1.67 11.92
CA GLU A 381 -18.35 -0.88 11.17
C GLU A 381 -17.76 0.46 10.69
N ALA A 382 -17.02 1.14 11.57
CA ALA A 382 -16.34 2.38 11.22
C ALA A 382 -15.28 2.17 10.14
N ILE A 383 -14.47 1.10 10.23
CA ILE A 383 -13.44 0.76 9.25
C ILE A 383 -14.05 0.53 7.87
N ALA A 384 -15.13 -0.26 7.77
CA ALA A 384 -15.83 -0.50 6.50
C ALA A 384 -16.35 0.81 5.89
N SER A 385 -16.99 1.65 6.71
CA SER A 385 -17.55 2.94 6.25
C SER A 385 -16.46 3.95 5.86
N LEU A 386 -15.37 4.01 6.62
CA LEU A 386 -14.24 4.90 6.34
C LEU A 386 -13.50 4.47 5.07
N SER A 387 -13.26 3.17 4.90
CA SER A 387 -12.58 2.65 3.71
C SER A 387 -13.39 2.87 2.44
N ASP A 388 -14.71 2.68 2.48
CA ASP A 388 -15.58 2.94 1.34
C ASP A 388 -15.61 4.42 0.96
N ARG A 389 -15.73 5.29 1.97
CA ARG A 389 -15.89 6.73 1.76
C ARG A 389 -14.63 7.44 1.32
N TYR A 390 -13.45 7.00 1.81
CA TYR A 390 -12.21 7.75 1.68
C TYR A 390 -11.15 7.07 0.83
N ILE A 391 -11.22 5.75 0.60
CA ILE A 391 -10.26 5.01 -0.21
C ILE A 391 -10.94 4.62 -1.53
N SER A 392 -10.67 5.37 -2.59
CA SER A 392 -11.32 5.21 -3.89
C SER A 392 -10.49 4.43 -4.93
N ASP A 393 -9.22 4.18 -4.66
CA ASP A 393 -8.28 3.52 -5.57
C ASP A 393 -8.24 2.00 -5.43
N ARG A 394 -8.94 1.44 -4.43
CA ARG A 394 -9.04 0.01 -4.12
C ARG A 394 -10.48 -0.41 -3.88
N PHE A 395 -10.72 -1.71 -3.91
CA PHE A 395 -12.06 -2.28 -3.76
C PHE A 395 -12.25 -2.93 -2.38
N LEU A 396 -13.50 -3.00 -1.93
CA LEU A 396 -13.89 -3.78 -0.77
C LEU A 396 -13.84 -5.29 -1.11
N PRO A 397 -13.54 -6.17 -0.16
CA PRO A 397 -13.25 -5.92 1.26
C PRO A 397 -11.77 -5.60 1.53
N ASP A 398 -10.88 -5.76 0.56
CA ASP A 398 -9.43 -5.70 0.70
C ASP A 398 -8.95 -4.39 1.36
N LYS A 399 -9.41 -3.24 0.85
CA LYS A 399 -9.09 -1.93 1.45
C LYS A 399 -9.52 -1.79 2.91
N ALA A 400 -10.58 -2.48 3.32
CA ALA A 400 -11.05 -2.44 4.71
C ALA A 400 -10.25 -3.40 5.59
N ILE A 401 -9.82 -4.53 5.05
CA ILE A 401 -8.94 -5.50 5.73
C ILE A 401 -7.57 -4.89 5.95
N ASP A 402 -6.98 -4.27 4.93
CA ASP A 402 -5.71 -3.56 5.01
C ASP A 402 -5.76 -2.43 6.07
N LEU A 403 -6.88 -1.66 6.10
CA LEU A 403 -7.08 -0.62 7.09
C LEU A 403 -7.15 -1.18 8.51
N LEU A 404 -7.81 -2.32 8.70
CA LEU A 404 -7.87 -3.01 9.99
C LEU A 404 -6.48 -3.46 10.44
N ASP A 405 -5.72 -4.10 9.55
CA ASP A 405 -4.38 -4.61 9.83
C ASP A 405 -3.43 -3.48 10.22
N GLU A 406 -3.37 -2.41 9.42
CA GLU A 406 -2.49 -1.28 9.69
C GLU A 406 -2.89 -0.49 10.95
N ALA A 407 -4.18 -0.33 11.21
CA ALA A 407 -4.65 0.32 12.44
C ALA A 407 -4.24 -0.49 13.68
N CYS A 408 -4.35 -1.81 13.63
CA CYS A 408 -3.87 -2.71 14.68
C CYS A 408 -2.34 -2.65 14.83
N ALA A 409 -1.60 -2.72 13.72
CA ALA A 409 -0.14 -2.66 13.73
C ALA A 409 0.37 -1.34 14.35
N ARG A 410 -0.22 -0.22 13.94
CA ARG A 410 0.11 1.11 14.46
C ARG A 410 -0.16 1.21 15.96
N LYS A 411 -1.32 0.77 16.42
CA LYS A 411 -1.69 0.78 17.82
C LYS A 411 -0.72 -0.03 18.67
N ARG A 412 -0.30 -1.19 18.15
CA ARG A 412 0.72 -2.01 18.80
C ARG A 412 2.08 -1.31 18.84
N MET A 413 2.50 -0.64 17.77
CA MET A 413 3.73 0.14 17.74
C MET A 413 3.71 1.31 18.71
N GLU A 414 2.60 2.01 18.86
CA GLU A 414 2.43 3.07 19.86
C GLU A 414 2.62 2.54 21.28
N GLN A 415 2.06 1.36 21.55
CA GLN A 415 2.23 0.70 22.86
C GLN A 415 3.70 0.29 23.10
N LEU A 416 4.39 -0.23 22.08
CA LEU A 416 5.80 -0.63 22.16
C LEU A 416 6.75 0.58 22.11
N GLY A 417 6.40 1.60 21.35
CA GLY A 417 7.21 2.83 21.15
C GLY A 417 7.31 3.72 22.39
N SER A 418 6.52 3.44 23.43
CA SER A 418 6.67 4.10 24.73
C SER A 418 8.07 3.90 25.38
N HIS A 419 8.88 2.96 24.87
CA HIS A 419 10.30 2.84 25.23
C HIS A 419 11.18 3.98 24.70
N ALA A 420 10.79 4.67 23.62
CA ALA A 420 11.52 5.83 23.11
C ALA A 420 11.34 7.07 24.01
N GLY A 421 10.26 7.12 24.80
CA GLY A 421 9.94 8.23 25.69
C GLY A 421 10.94 8.49 26.82
N PHE A 422 11.82 7.52 27.13
CA PHE A 422 12.80 7.68 28.20
C PHE A 422 14.20 8.07 27.73
N LYS A 423 14.36 8.40 26.45
CA LYS A 423 15.66 8.86 25.91
C LYS A 423 16.13 10.17 26.56
N LYS A 424 15.20 11.07 26.88
CA LYS A 424 15.50 12.34 27.54
C LYS A 424 15.99 12.12 28.95
N GLU A 425 15.24 11.37 29.76
CA GLU A 425 15.59 11.07 31.14
C GLU A 425 16.90 10.27 31.25
N ARG A 426 17.12 9.33 30.33
CA ARG A 426 18.40 8.60 30.26
C ARG A 426 19.56 9.50 29.86
N LYS A 427 19.34 10.52 29.01
CA LYS A 427 20.34 11.48 28.64
C LYS A 427 20.67 12.41 29.83
N GLU A 428 19.67 12.89 30.54
CA GLU A 428 19.84 13.70 31.76
C GLU A 428 20.61 12.94 32.85
N ILE A 429 20.29 11.67 33.05
CA ILE A 429 21.02 10.83 34.01
C ILE A 429 22.50 10.65 33.60
N ARG A 430 22.77 10.50 32.30
CA ARG A 430 24.14 10.40 31.77
C ARG A 430 24.93 11.70 31.96
N GLU A 431 24.32 12.84 31.69
CA GLU A 431 24.93 14.15 31.90
C GLU A 431 25.23 14.42 33.39
N ILE A 432 24.37 13.94 34.30
CA ILE A 432 24.62 14.05 35.73
C ILE A 432 25.76 13.10 36.17
N ILE A 433 25.89 11.92 35.58
CA ILE A 433 26.99 11.01 35.86
C ILE A 433 28.33 11.64 35.44
N GLU A 434 28.40 12.25 34.24
CA GLU A 434 29.58 12.97 33.76
C GLU A 434 29.96 14.14 34.70
N LYS A 435 28.98 14.87 35.25
CA LYS A 435 29.22 15.91 36.23
C LYS A 435 29.71 15.37 37.59
N ILE A 436 29.20 14.22 38.03
CA ILE A 436 29.68 13.56 39.24
C ILE A 436 31.17 13.15 39.06
N GLU A 437 31.52 12.59 37.92
CA GLU A 437 32.92 12.22 37.61
C GLU A 437 33.86 13.43 37.56
N ALA A 438 33.41 14.53 36.97
CA ALA A 438 34.15 15.79 36.97
C ALA A 438 34.36 16.37 38.39
N ALA A 439 33.27 16.44 39.21
CA ALA A 439 33.36 16.93 40.58
C ALA A 439 34.26 16.06 41.47
N LEU A 440 34.29 14.74 41.25
CA LEU A 440 35.19 13.82 41.93
C LEU A 440 36.66 14.02 41.51
N SER A 441 36.90 14.32 40.24
CA SER A 441 38.25 14.62 39.73
C SER A 441 38.78 15.96 40.26
N ASP A 442 37.90 16.95 40.49
CA ASP A 442 38.23 18.25 41.05
C ASP A 442 38.31 18.24 42.61
N GLY A 443 37.98 17.08 43.22
CA GLY A 443 38.05 16.89 44.67
C GLY A 443 36.87 17.46 45.50
N ASP A 444 35.82 17.95 44.82
CA ASP A 444 34.62 18.49 45.46
C ASP A 444 33.61 17.39 45.81
N ILE A 445 33.83 16.82 47.00
CA ILE A 445 33.01 15.72 47.57
C ILE A 445 31.61 16.21 47.93
N THR A 446 31.40 17.52 48.16
CA THR A 446 30.11 18.06 48.57
C THR A 446 29.18 18.15 47.35
N GLU A 447 29.68 18.68 46.26
CA GLU A 447 28.95 18.76 44.99
C GLU A 447 28.66 17.36 44.44
N ALA A 448 29.63 16.46 44.46
CA ALA A 448 29.43 15.06 44.05
C ALA A 448 28.31 14.34 44.83
N ARG A 449 28.17 14.64 46.11
CA ARG A 449 27.09 14.09 46.98
C ARG A 449 25.71 14.66 46.62
N GLU A 450 25.61 15.94 46.26
CA GLU A 450 24.36 16.56 45.86
C GLU A 450 23.88 16.03 44.51
N LEU A 451 24.76 15.98 43.51
CA LEU A 451 24.51 15.42 42.19
C LEU A 451 24.11 13.93 42.28
N LYS A 452 24.72 13.15 43.20
CA LYS A 452 24.31 11.76 43.45
C LYS A 452 22.92 11.64 44.02
N LYS A 453 22.48 12.58 44.88
CA LYS A 453 21.10 12.63 45.38
C LYS A 453 20.10 12.94 44.24
N GLU A 454 20.49 13.84 43.35
CA GLU A 454 19.67 14.20 42.19
C GLU A 454 19.56 13.02 41.22
N LYS A 455 20.67 12.37 40.88
CA LYS A 455 20.69 11.12 40.09
C LYS A 455 19.74 10.09 40.65
N ASN A 456 19.84 9.80 41.95
CA ASN A 456 18.99 8.81 42.63
C ASN A 456 17.51 9.18 42.62
N LYS A 457 17.15 10.47 42.68
CA LYS A 457 15.76 10.92 42.50
C LYS A 457 15.25 10.69 41.08
N LEU A 458 16.06 11.01 40.07
CA LEU A 458 15.71 10.77 38.67
C LEU A 458 15.60 9.28 38.35
N GLU A 459 16.51 8.44 38.81
CA GLU A 459 16.47 6.98 38.63
C GLU A 459 15.20 6.38 39.27
N LYS A 460 14.84 6.79 40.49
CA LYS A 460 13.59 6.35 41.13
C LYS A 460 12.34 6.83 40.40
N SER A 461 12.37 8.03 39.82
CA SER A 461 11.27 8.53 39.01
C SER A 461 11.15 7.75 37.69
N LEU A 462 12.27 7.44 37.04
CA LEU A 462 12.35 6.63 35.85
C LEU A 462 11.85 5.20 36.13
N GLU A 463 12.28 4.56 37.17
CA GLU A 463 11.79 3.24 37.59
C GLU A 463 10.28 3.22 37.84
N ARG A 464 9.72 4.24 38.51
CA ARG A 464 8.27 4.36 38.72
C ARG A 464 7.53 4.53 37.37
N LYS A 465 8.06 5.35 36.45
CA LYS A 465 7.52 5.51 35.11
C LYS A 465 7.61 4.20 34.29
N MET A 466 8.73 3.49 34.38
CA MET A 466 8.91 2.19 33.74
C MET A 466 7.94 1.12 34.26
N LYS A 467 7.79 1.01 35.60
CA LYS A 467 6.83 0.09 36.24
C LYS A 467 5.38 0.43 35.88
N ARG A 468 5.05 1.73 35.72
CA ARG A 468 3.71 2.16 35.32
C ARG A 468 3.45 1.85 33.82
N ASN A 469 4.47 1.98 32.96
CA ASN A 469 4.38 1.58 31.58
C ASN A 469 4.30 0.05 31.41
N GLN A 470 5.08 -0.73 32.17
CA GLN A 470 4.97 -2.19 32.17
C GLN A 470 3.58 -2.70 32.58
N LYS A 471 2.92 -2.04 33.54
CA LYS A 471 1.53 -2.36 33.89
C LYS A 471 0.57 -2.04 32.73
N LYS A 472 0.76 -0.91 32.05
CA LYS A 472 -0.03 -0.56 30.85
C LYS A 472 0.23 -1.48 29.65
N GLN A 473 1.42 -2.05 29.54
CA GLN A 473 1.78 -3.02 28.49
C GLN A 473 1.14 -4.40 28.70
N ASN A 474 0.80 -4.75 29.93
CA ASN A 474 0.11 -6.01 30.24
C ASN A 474 -1.41 -5.94 30.00
N GLU A 475 -1.97 -4.75 29.80
CA GLU A 475 -3.36 -4.58 29.37
C GLU A 475 -3.44 -4.70 27.85
N ILE A 476 -4.33 -5.55 27.35
CA ILE A 476 -4.59 -5.68 25.92
C ILE A 476 -5.23 -4.36 25.44
N PRO A 477 -4.59 -3.59 24.55
CA PRO A 477 -5.13 -2.32 24.09
C PRO A 477 -6.38 -2.55 23.25
N LYS A 478 -7.29 -1.57 23.28
CA LYS A 478 -8.46 -1.56 22.42
C LYS A 478 -8.23 -0.63 21.25
N LEU A 479 -8.57 -1.10 20.05
CA LEU A 479 -8.60 -0.26 18.86
C LEU A 479 -9.81 0.68 18.97
N THR A 480 -9.62 1.94 18.59
CA THR A 480 -10.67 2.95 18.56
C THR A 480 -10.99 3.37 17.12
N THR A 481 -12.15 3.97 16.91
CA THR A 481 -12.53 4.54 15.61
C THR A 481 -11.59 5.68 15.19
N GLU A 482 -11.02 6.39 16.19
CA GLU A 482 -10.04 7.46 15.97
C GLU A 482 -8.72 6.91 15.43
N ASP A 483 -8.25 5.77 15.95
CA ASP A 483 -7.03 5.10 15.45
C ASP A 483 -7.19 4.72 13.95
N ALA A 484 -8.35 4.18 13.57
CA ALA A 484 -8.64 3.87 12.17
C ALA A 484 -8.74 5.13 11.30
N ALA A 485 -9.38 6.20 11.80
CA ALA A 485 -9.48 7.48 11.10
C ALA A 485 -8.12 8.15 10.91
N GLU A 486 -7.19 7.99 11.87
CA GLU A 486 -5.82 8.48 11.72
C GLU A 486 -5.05 7.76 10.63
N VAL A 487 -5.22 6.43 10.48
CA VAL A 487 -4.59 5.68 9.38
C VAL A 487 -5.14 6.14 8.03
N VAL A 488 -6.46 6.28 7.91
CA VAL A 488 -7.08 6.84 6.70
C VAL A 488 -6.55 8.24 6.40
N SER A 489 -6.38 9.07 7.43
CA SER A 489 -5.80 10.42 7.27
C SER A 489 -4.36 10.38 6.76
N LEU A 490 -3.56 9.40 7.17
CA LEU A 490 -2.19 9.22 6.66
C LEU A 490 -2.18 8.77 5.20
N TRP A 491 -3.03 7.82 4.83
CA TRP A 491 -3.09 7.30 3.45
C TRP A 491 -3.62 8.32 2.46
N THR A 492 -4.68 9.01 2.85
CA THR A 492 -5.40 9.93 1.96
C THR A 492 -4.96 11.37 2.11
N GLN A 493 -4.15 11.68 3.13
CA GLN A 493 -3.76 13.03 3.55
C GLN A 493 -4.96 13.92 3.94
N ILE A 494 -6.10 13.30 4.29
CA ILE A 494 -7.30 13.99 4.71
C ILE A 494 -7.39 13.93 6.23
N PRO A 495 -7.69 15.01 6.92
CA PRO A 495 -8.05 14.97 8.33
C PRO A 495 -9.43 14.31 8.50
N VAL A 496 -9.46 12.96 8.53
CA VAL A 496 -10.69 12.15 8.68
C VAL A 496 -11.12 12.04 10.14
N THR A 497 -10.22 12.31 11.08
CA THR A 497 -10.57 12.38 12.50
C THR A 497 -11.79 13.26 12.69
N GLN A 498 -12.79 12.75 13.40
CA GLN A 498 -14.00 13.49 13.75
C GLN A 498 -13.60 14.93 14.09
N LEU A 499 -14.33 15.89 13.50
CA LEU A 499 -14.14 17.31 13.74
C LEU A 499 -13.72 17.53 15.20
N THR A 500 -12.42 17.64 15.44
CA THR A 500 -11.94 17.95 16.78
C THR A 500 -12.58 19.25 17.21
N LYS A 501 -12.69 19.52 18.50
CA LYS A 501 -13.18 20.82 18.95
C LYS A 501 -12.47 21.98 18.23
N GLY A 502 -11.19 21.79 17.86
CA GLY A 502 -10.41 22.73 17.07
C GLY A 502 -10.88 22.87 15.61
N ASP A 503 -11.29 21.79 14.95
CA ASP A 503 -11.80 21.84 13.57
C ASP A 503 -13.18 22.46 13.50
N MET A 504 -14.02 22.20 14.50
CA MET A 504 -15.30 22.90 14.64
C MET A 504 -15.11 24.41 14.88
N GLU A 505 -14.11 24.81 15.65
CA GLU A 505 -13.77 26.22 15.83
C GLU A 505 -13.20 26.83 14.53
N ARG A 506 -12.34 26.13 13.79
CA ARG A 506 -11.84 26.58 12.47
C ARG A 506 -13.00 26.77 11.49
N LEU A 507 -13.94 25.81 11.41
CA LEU A 507 -15.12 25.97 10.55
C LEU A 507 -16.04 27.10 11.00
N ARG A 508 -16.17 27.35 12.30
CA ARG A 508 -16.93 28.52 12.82
C ARG A 508 -16.30 29.83 12.35
N HIS A 509 -14.97 29.88 12.27
CA HIS A 509 -14.23 31.09 11.91
C HIS A 509 -13.81 31.13 10.44
N LEU A 510 -14.31 30.20 9.61
CA LEU A 510 -13.93 30.09 8.19
C LEU A 510 -14.12 31.42 7.44
N GLU A 511 -15.24 32.13 7.66
CA GLU A 511 -15.45 33.44 7.04
C GLU A 511 -14.36 34.44 7.40
N LYS A 512 -13.97 34.48 8.68
CA LYS A 512 -12.91 35.38 9.14
C LYS A 512 -11.56 35.04 8.54
N GLU A 513 -11.29 33.74 8.35
CA GLU A 513 -10.04 33.26 7.74
C GLU A 513 -9.99 33.62 6.26
N LEU A 514 -11.09 33.43 5.53
CA LEU A 514 -11.21 33.83 4.13
C LEU A 514 -11.07 35.35 3.97
N HIS A 515 -11.66 36.15 4.84
CA HIS A 515 -11.56 37.62 4.81
C HIS A 515 -10.17 38.19 5.14
N LYS A 516 -9.26 37.40 5.73
CA LYS A 516 -7.86 37.82 5.90
C LYS A 516 -7.14 38.00 4.56
N HIS A 517 -7.47 37.21 3.57
CA HIS A 517 -6.83 37.19 2.26
C HIS A 517 -7.69 37.77 1.15
N VAL A 518 -9.02 37.64 1.27
CA VAL A 518 -9.99 38.16 0.30
C VAL A 518 -10.64 39.43 0.87
N ILE A 519 -10.32 40.54 0.28
CA ILE A 519 -10.83 41.84 0.67
C ILE A 519 -12.11 42.17 -0.14
N GLY A 520 -13.13 42.64 0.55
CA GLY A 520 -14.45 42.84 -0.02
C GLY A 520 -15.13 41.48 -0.28
N GLN A 521 -16.08 41.44 -1.22
CA GLN A 521 -16.73 40.21 -1.67
C GLN A 521 -17.43 39.42 -0.55
N ASP A 522 -18.04 40.12 0.40
CA ASP A 522 -18.67 39.51 1.59
C ASP A 522 -19.75 38.49 1.22
N GLU A 523 -20.52 38.76 0.15
CA GLU A 523 -21.55 37.82 -0.35
C GLU A 523 -20.92 36.50 -0.81
N ALA A 524 -19.79 36.58 -1.54
CA ALA A 524 -19.08 35.42 -2.05
C ALA A 524 -18.46 34.56 -0.91
N VAL A 525 -17.80 35.22 0.03
CA VAL A 525 -17.18 34.56 1.17
C VAL A 525 -18.23 33.86 2.03
N ASN A 526 -19.33 34.54 2.33
CA ASN A 526 -20.42 34.00 3.16
C ASN A 526 -21.12 32.81 2.48
N ALA A 527 -21.40 32.89 1.16
CA ALA A 527 -22.03 31.83 0.41
C ALA A 527 -21.17 30.56 0.38
N VAL A 528 -19.88 30.71 0.05
CA VAL A 528 -18.92 29.59 0.03
C VAL A 528 -18.77 28.98 1.42
N ALA A 529 -18.57 29.78 2.45
CA ALA A 529 -18.40 29.30 3.81
C ALA A 529 -19.65 28.56 4.32
N LYS A 530 -20.85 29.05 4.01
CA LYS A 530 -22.13 28.42 4.38
C LYS A 530 -22.30 27.06 3.71
N ALA A 531 -21.98 26.94 2.42
CA ALA A 531 -22.08 25.69 1.68
C ALA A 531 -21.09 24.64 2.20
N VAL A 532 -19.85 25.05 2.46
CA VAL A 532 -18.83 24.18 3.06
C VAL A 532 -19.24 23.71 4.45
N LYS A 533 -19.71 24.60 5.32
CA LYS A 533 -20.21 24.24 6.66
C LYS A 533 -21.34 23.22 6.58
N ARG A 534 -22.30 23.43 5.68
CA ARG A 534 -23.44 22.52 5.45
C ARG A 534 -22.97 21.11 5.02
N SER A 535 -21.99 21.05 4.13
CA SER A 535 -21.42 19.77 3.67
C SER A 535 -20.66 19.05 4.79
N ARG A 536 -19.84 19.76 5.56
CA ARG A 536 -19.03 19.16 6.64
C ARG A 536 -19.86 18.65 7.82
N VAL A 537 -21.02 19.23 8.06
CA VAL A 537 -21.98 18.77 9.09
C VAL A 537 -22.81 17.56 8.61
N GLY A 538 -22.63 17.12 7.34
CA GLY A 538 -23.34 15.94 6.81
C GLY A 538 -24.76 16.21 6.32
N LEU A 539 -25.16 17.47 6.15
CA LEU A 539 -26.51 17.85 5.67
C LEU A 539 -26.63 17.90 4.14
N LYS A 540 -25.61 17.47 3.42
CA LYS A 540 -25.60 17.41 1.95
C LYS A 540 -25.85 15.99 1.44
N SER A 541 -26.37 15.88 0.19
CA SER A 541 -26.50 14.60 -0.50
C SER A 541 -25.10 13.92 -0.64
N PRO A 542 -24.97 12.65 -0.28
CA PRO A 542 -23.68 11.94 -0.31
C PRO A 542 -23.13 11.75 -1.74
N ASN A 543 -23.97 11.91 -2.77
CA ASN A 543 -23.58 11.68 -4.16
C ASN A 543 -23.15 12.94 -4.92
N ARG A 544 -23.04 14.10 -4.27
CA ARG A 544 -22.67 15.37 -4.92
C ARG A 544 -21.36 15.93 -4.36
N PRO A 545 -20.63 16.74 -5.15
CA PRO A 545 -19.43 17.45 -4.69
C PRO A 545 -19.70 18.27 -3.42
N ILE A 546 -18.68 18.59 -2.62
CA ILE A 546 -18.80 19.40 -1.39
C ILE A 546 -19.52 20.72 -1.64
N GLY A 547 -19.23 21.38 -2.76
CA GLY A 547 -19.87 22.61 -3.22
C GLY A 547 -19.62 22.82 -4.70
N SER A 548 -20.58 23.41 -5.38
CA SER A 548 -20.46 23.82 -6.78
C SER A 548 -20.84 25.29 -6.91
N PHE A 549 -19.91 26.10 -7.40
CA PHE A 549 -20.05 27.55 -7.45
C PHE A 549 -19.76 28.09 -8.85
N LEU A 550 -20.56 29.06 -9.29
CA LEU A 550 -20.27 29.85 -10.48
C LEU A 550 -19.98 31.29 -10.07
N PHE A 551 -18.71 31.70 -10.25
CA PHE A 551 -18.23 33.03 -9.93
C PHE A 551 -18.28 33.93 -11.16
N LEU A 552 -19.14 34.94 -11.14
CA LEU A 552 -19.35 35.88 -12.22
C LEU A 552 -18.74 37.24 -11.90
N GLY A 553 -18.17 37.92 -12.88
CA GLY A 553 -17.68 39.27 -12.69
C GLY A 553 -16.43 39.59 -13.48
N PRO A 554 -15.98 40.86 -13.48
CA PRO A 554 -14.80 41.30 -14.23
C PRO A 554 -13.53 40.64 -13.76
N THR A 555 -12.46 40.78 -14.51
CA THR A 555 -11.13 40.29 -14.14
C THR A 555 -10.56 41.10 -12.97
N GLY A 556 -9.74 40.46 -12.13
CA GLY A 556 -9.02 41.17 -11.03
C GLY A 556 -9.86 41.51 -9.80
N VAL A 557 -11.08 40.99 -9.64
CA VAL A 557 -11.95 41.22 -8.47
C VAL A 557 -11.76 40.19 -7.35
N GLY A 558 -10.91 39.18 -7.53
CA GLY A 558 -10.57 38.19 -6.47
C GLY A 558 -11.19 36.81 -6.64
N LYS A 559 -11.77 36.43 -7.80
CA LYS A 559 -12.37 35.11 -8.05
C LYS A 559 -11.36 33.97 -7.80
N THR A 560 -10.22 34.03 -8.44
CA THR A 560 -9.16 33.01 -8.29
C THR A 560 -8.50 33.06 -6.89
N GLU A 561 -8.41 34.24 -6.28
CA GLU A 561 -7.85 34.39 -4.93
C GLU A 561 -8.72 33.74 -3.86
N LEU A 562 -10.05 33.87 -3.97
CA LEU A 562 -10.98 33.17 -3.09
C LEU A 562 -10.83 31.64 -3.24
N SER A 563 -10.65 31.14 -4.46
CA SER A 563 -10.45 29.71 -4.73
C SER A 563 -9.17 29.19 -4.08
N LYS A 564 -8.04 29.93 -4.18
CA LYS A 564 -6.77 29.60 -3.52
C LYS A 564 -6.87 29.61 -2.01
N THR A 565 -7.45 30.69 -1.47
CA THR A 565 -7.62 30.82 -0.02
C THR A 565 -8.53 29.73 0.53
N LEU A 566 -9.55 29.34 -0.22
CA LEU A 566 -10.46 28.24 0.16
C LEU A 566 -9.70 26.90 0.19
N ALA A 567 -8.86 26.58 -0.80
CA ALA A 567 -8.04 25.38 -0.81
C ALA A 567 -7.14 25.32 0.42
N LYS A 568 -6.44 26.41 0.72
CA LYS A 568 -5.58 26.53 1.90
C LYS A 568 -6.35 26.38 3.21
N ALA A 569 -7.53 26.98 3.32
CA ALA A 569 -8.36 26.92 4.53
C ALA A 569 -8.98 25.54 4.78
N LEU A 570 -9.35 24.81 3.71
CA LEU A 570 -10.03 23.51 3.80
C LEU A 570 -9.07 22.32 3.87
N PHE A 571 -7.99 22.38 3.07
CA PHE A 571 -7.09 21.26 2.84
C PHE A 571 -5.68 21.52 3.35
N GLY A 572 -5.36 22.75 3.74
CA GLY A 572 -4.10 23.11 4.39
C GLY A 572 -3.00 23.60 3.44
N ARG A 573 -3.11 23.38 2.13
CA ARG A 573 -2.12 23.74 1.11
C ARG A 573 -2.77 24.46 -0.06
N GLU A 574 -2.06 25.41 -0.67
CA GLU A 574 -2.51 26.05 -1.93
C GLU A 574 -2.41 25.09 -3.13
N GLU A 575 -1.55 24.08 -3.04
CA GLU A 575 -1.33 23.06 -4.08
C GLU A 575 -2.54 22.14 -4.27
N ASP A 576 -3.44 22.09 -3.26
CA ASP A 576 -4.71 21.35 -3.36
C ASP A 576 -5.74 22.10 -4.24
N LEU A 577 -5.33 23.18 -4.93
CA LEU A 577 -6.09 23.83 -5.99
C LEU A 577 -5.68 23.28 -7.37
N ILE A 578 -6.56 22.51 -7.98
CA ILE A 578 -6.42 22.06 -9.37
C ILE A 578 -7.07 23.11 -10.27
N ARG A 579 -6.25 23.84 -11.07
CA ARG A 579 -6.75 24.83 -12.01
C ARG A 579 -6.77 24.26 -13.42
N VAL A 580 -7.90 24.39 -14.08
CA VAL A 580 -8.14 23.99 -15.47
C VAL A 580 -8.59 25.23 -16.25
N ASP A 581 -7.78 25.67 -17.20
CA ASP A 581 -8.09 26.80 -18.08
C ASP A 581 -8.94 26.31 -19.25
N MET A 582 -10.18 26.76 -19.34
CA MET A 582 -11.11 26.33 -20.37
C MET A 582 -10.77 26.85 -21.77
N SER A 583 -9.85 27.80 -21.89
CA SER A 583 -9.32 28.24 -23.18
C SER A 583 -8.57 27.11 -23.91
N GLU A 584 -8.03 26.12 -23.17
CA GLU A 584 -7.37 24.95 -23.75
C GLU A 584 -8.36 23.87 -24.23
N TYR A 585 -9.65 24.01 -23.85
CA TYR A 585 -10.73 23.03 -24.11
C TYR A 585 -11.84 23.59 -25.02
N MET A 586 -11.48 24.48 -25.95
CA MET A 586 -12.40 25.08 -26.92
C MET A 586 -12.77 24.12 -28.06
N GLU A 587 -11.86 23.17 -28.37
CA GLU A 587 -12.05 22.24 -29.49
C GLU A 587 -12.57 20.88 -29.01
N LYS A 588 -13.36 20.21 -29.85
CA LYS A 588 -13.92 18.88 -29.54
C LYS A 588 -12.86 17.84 -29.16
N HIS A 589 -11.69 17.87 -29.79
CA HIS A 589 -10.59 16.95 -29.51
C HIS A 589 -9.96 17.20 -28.13
N SER A 590 -10.05 18.39 -27.59
CA SER A 590 -9.51 18.71 -26.26
C SER A 590 -10.34 18.11 -25.13
N VAL A 591 -11.60 17.77 -25.38
CA VAL A 591 -12.49 17.13 -24.40
C VAL A 591 -11.94 15.76 -23.98
N SER A 592 -11.31 15.03 -24.91
CA SER A 592 -10.67 13.75 -24.62
C SER A 592 -9.50 13.87 -23.65
N LYS A 593 -8.88 15.05 -23.50
CA LYS A 593 -7.86 15.29 -22.46
C LYS A 593 -8.43 15.28 -21.03
N ILE A 594 -9.72 15.52 -20.88
CA ILE A 594 -10.38 15.52 -19.56
C ILE A 594 -10.60 14.08 -19.09
N ILE A 595 -11.18 13.21 -19.94
CA ILE A 595 -11.61 11.85 -19.59
C ILE A 595 -10.69 10.76 -20.15
N GLY A 596 -9.81 11.09 -21.11
CA GLY A 596 -9.00 10.15 -21.86
C GLY A 596 -9.56 9.88 -23.27
N SER A 597 -8.71 9.37 -24.15
CA SER A 597 -9.06 9.06 -25.54
C SER A 597 -9.87 7.76 -25.62
N PRO A 598 -10.98 7.73 -26.39
CA PRO A 598 -11.72 6.49 -26.58
C PRO A 598 -10.91 5.43 -27.35
N PRO A 599 -11.29 4.14 -27.28
CA PRO A 599 -10.63 3.05 -27.97
C PRO A 599 -10.47 3.33 -29.48
N GLY A 600 -9.27 3.15 -30.03
CA GLY A 600 -8.96 3.35 -31.44
C GLY A 600 -8.39 4.73 -31.81
N TYR A 601 -8.26 5.66 -30.84
CA TYR A 601 -7.61 6.95 -31.06
C TYR A 601 -6.22 6.99 -30.46
N VAL A 602 -5.34 7.86 -30.99
CA VAL A 602 -3.98 8.08 -30.48
C VAL A 602 -4.08 8.59 -29.03
N GLY A 603 -3.33 7.96 -28.11
CA GLY A 603 -3.39 8.24 -26.66
C GLY A 603 -4.41 7.36 -25.91
N PHE A 604 -4.97 6.32 -26.52
CA PHE A 604 -5.75 5.32 -25.80
C PHE A 604 -4.86 4.56 -24.80
N GLY A 605 -5.31 4.48 -23.54
CA GLY A 605 -4.55 3.90 -22.42
C GLY A 605 -3.85 4.94 -21.54
N GLU A 606 -3.67 6.18 -22.04
CA GLU A 606 -3.32 7.31 -21.18
C GLU A 606 -4.61 7.86 -20.56
N GLY A 607 -4.76 7.81 -19.26
CA GLY A 607 -5.90 8.38 -18.55
C GLY A 607 -6.03 9.89 -18.84
N GLY A 608 -7.23 10.44 -18.74
CA GLY A 608 -7.44 11.88 -18.91
C GLY A 608 -6.69 12.68 -17.85
N GLN A 609 -6.13 13.83 -18.23
CA GLN A 609 -5.32 14.66 -17.32
C GLN A 609 -6.10 15.04 -16.06
N LEU A 610 -7.37 15.46 -16.20
CA LEU A 610 -8.19 15.83 -15.06
C LEU A 610 -8.58 14.61 -14.22
N SER A 611 -8.99 13.52 -14.86
CA SER A 611 -9.37 12.29 -14.15
C SER A 611 -8.21 11.75 -13.33
N GLU A 612 -6.99 11.78 -13.87
CA GLU A 612 -5.79 11.33 -13.16
C GLU A 612 -5.40 12.27 -12.01
N GLN A 613 -5.50 13.60 -12.20
CA GLN A 613 -5.24 14.57 -11.14
C GLN A 613 -6.23 14.42 -9.98
N ILE A 614 -7.51 14.26 -10.25
CA ILE A 614 -8.54 14.06 -9.21
C ILE A 614 -8.35 12.71 -8.50
N ARG A 615 -7.97 11.66 -9.23
CA ARG A 615 -7.67 10.36 -8.62
C ARG A 615 -6.51 10.43 -7.63
N ARG A 616 -5.47 11.24 -7.95
CA ARG A 616 -4.33 11.47 -7.05
C ARG A 616 -4.65 12.42 -5.91
N HIS A 617 -5.52 13.41 -6.16
CA HIS A 617 -5.92 14.43 -5.20
C HIS A 617 -7.45 14.51 -5.10
N PRO A 618 -8.11 13.49 -4.52
CA PRO A 618 -9.57 13.44 -4.45
C PRO A 618 -10.18 14.52 -3.54
N TYR A 619 -9.32 15.19 -2.75
CA TYR A 619 -9.68 16.30 -1.87
C TYR A 619 -9.00 17.57 -2.34
N SER A 620 -9.68 18.27 -3.23
CA SER A 620 -9.12 19.45 -3.87
C SER A 620 -10.22 20.47 -4.17
N VAL A 621 -9.80 21.71 -4.39
CA VAL A 621 -10.62 22.71 -5.03
C VAL A 621 -10.34 22.65 -6.52
N LEU A 622 -11.36 22.33 -7.30
CA LEU A 622 -11.27 22.27 -8.75
C LEU A 622 -11.77 23.60 -9.33
N LEU A 623 -10.88 24.37 -9.93
CA LEU A 623 -11.17 25.65 -10.53
C LEU A 623 -11.19 25.53 -12.06
N PHE A 624 -12.36 25.65 -12.65
CA PHE A 624 -12.55 25.84 -14.09
C PHE A 624 -12.55 27.34 -14.41
N ASP A 625 -11.46 27.82 -14.99
CA ASP A 625 -11.32 29.24 -15.33
C ASP A 625 -11.86 29.53 -16.73
N GLU A 626 -12.59 30.63 -16.89
CA GLU A 626 -13.21 31.08 -18.15
C GLU A 626 -14.14 30.01 -18.79
N ILE A 627 -15.07 29.46 -17.97
CA ILE A 627 -15.95 28.32 -18.35
C ILE A 627 -16.79 28.60 -19.61
N GLU A 628 -17.09 29.89 -19.92
CA GLU A 628 -17.79 30.28 -21.13
C GLU A 628 -17.06 29.96 -22.42
N LYS A 629 -15.76 29.69 -22.38
CA LYS A 629 -14.94 29.33 -23.53
C LYS A 629 -14.93 27.82 -23.82
N ALA A 630 -15.41 27.02 -22.88
CA ALA A 630 -15.40 25.57 -22.99
C ALA A 630 -16.30 25.07 -24.15
N HIS A 631 -15.85 23.97 -24.79
CA HIS A 631 -16.68 23.26 -25.77
C HIS A 631 -17.97 22.72 -25.10
N PRO A 632 -19.11 22.69 -25.81
CA PRO A 632 -20.38 22.20 -25.27
C PRO A 632 -20.32 20.80 -24.63
N ASP A 633 -19.46 19.91 -25.10
CA ASP A 633 -19.31 18.56 -24.55
C ASP A 633 -18.69 18.56 -23.15
N VAL A 634 -17.93 19.59 -22.78
CA VAL A 634 -17.39 19.76 -21.40
C VAL A 634 -18.55 19.94 -20.43
N PHE A 635 -19.59 20.69 -20.81
CA PHE A 635 -20.77 20.88 -19.94
C PHE A 635 -21.51 19.56 -19.69
N ASN A 636 -21.53 18.63 -20.66
CA ASN A 636 -22.15 17.32 -20.48
C ASN A 636 -21.40 16.49 -19.42
N ILE A 637 -20.06 16.57 -19.40
CA ILE A 637 -19.22 15.94 -18.38
C ILE A 637 -19.46 16.58 -17.01
N LEU A 638 -19.48 17.91 -16.98
CA LEU A 638 -19.74 18.63 -15.72
C LEU A 638 -21.14 18.36 -15.16
N LEU A 639 -22.16 18.18 -16.00
CA LEU A 639 -23.49 17.77 -15.55
C LEU A 639 -23.44 16.43 -14.82
N GLN A 640 -22.71 15.44 -15.35
CA GLN A 640 -22.53 14.16 -14.68
C GLN A 640 -21.81 14.31 -13.33
N VAL A 641 -20.75 15.12 -13.29
CA VAL A 641 -20.02 15.41 -12.03
C VAL A 641 -20.94 16.06 -10.99
N LEU A 642 -21.75 17.04 -11.41
CA LEU A 642 -22.62 17.79 -10.49
C LEU A 642 -23.80 16.96 -9.97
N ASP A 643 -24.27 15.95 -10.71
CA ASP A 643 -25.40 15.11 -10.31
C ASP A 643 -24.96 13.85 -9.58
N ASP A 644 -24.06 13.07 -10.21
CA ASP A 644 -23.66 11.74 -9.77
C ASP A 644 -22.38 11.78 -8.90
N GLY A 645 -21.67 12.91 -8.91
CA GLY A 645 -20.42 13.09 -8.17
C GLY A 645 -19.26 12.23 -8.70
N HIS A 646 -19.39 11.62 -9.87
CA HIS A 646 -18.33 10.85 -10.49
C HIS A 646 -18.40 10.90 -12.03
N ILE A 647 -17.26 10.59 -12.65
CA ILE A 647 -17.21 10.34 -14.11
C ILE A 647 -16.58 8.96 -14.34
N THR A 648 -16.85 8.41 -15.52
CA THR A 648 -16.14 7.20 -15.98
C THR A 648 -15.10 7.62 -17.00
N ASP A 649 -13.82 7.28 -16.75
CA ASP A 649 -12.74 7.57 -17.69
C ASP A 649 -12.78 6.64 -18.91
N SER A 650 -11.90 6.90 -19.89
CA SER A 650 -11.77 6.08 -21.10
C SER A 650 -11.38 4.61 -20.84
N ASN A 651 -10.85 4.31 -19.67
CA ASN A 651 -10.47 2.97 -19.23
C ASN A 651 -11.59 2.26 -18.45
N GLY A 652 -12.78 2.86 -18.38
CA GLY A 652 -13.91 2.31 -17.63
C GLY A 652 -13.85 2.53 -16.11
N ARG A 653 -12.86 3.27 -15.61
CA ARG A 653 -12.67 3.52 -14.17
C ARG A 653 -13.53 4.68 -13.71
N LYS A 654 -14.14 4.53 -12.54
CA LYS A 654 -14.87 5.61 -11.89
C LYS A 654 -13.92 6.56 -11.18
N VAL A 655 -14.02 7.84 -11.48
CA VAL A 655 -13.28 8.92 -10.81
C VAL A 655 -14.24 9.72 -9.95
N ASP A 656 -14.01 9.77 -8.65
CA ASP A 656 -14.90 10.36 -7.65
C ASP A 656 -14.60 11.85 -7.41
N PHE A 657 -15.62 12.69 -7.50
CA PHE A 657 -15.60 14.14 -7.25
C PHE A 657 -16.38 14.54 -6.00
N LYS A 658 -16.94 13.57 -5.23
CA LYS A 658 -17.81 13.86 -4.07
C LYS A 658 -17.12 14.68 -3.00
N ASN A 659 -15.80 14.54 -2.92
CA ASN A 659 -14.97 15.20 -1.93
C ASN A 659 -14.28 16.47 -2.47
N THR A 660 -14.63 16.92 -3.68
CA THR A 660 -14.08 18.15 -4.26
C THR A 660 -15.01 19.34 -4.07
N VAL A 661 -14.44 20.55 -4.09
CA VAL A 661 -15.18 21.80 -4.26
C VAL A 661 -14.99 22.27 -5.69
N ILE A 662 -16.07 22.43 -6.43
CA ILE A 662 -16.06 22.85 -7.83
C ILE A 662 -16.34 24.34 -7.91
N ILE A 663 -15.41 25.09 -8.47
CA ILE A 663 -15.53 26.52 -8.73
C ILE A 663 -15.37 26.75 -10.23
N MET A 664 -16.32 27.42 -10.83
CA MET A 664 -16.29 27.83 -12.23
C MET A 664 -16.22 29.35 -12.27
N THR A 665 -15.30 29.94 -13.00
CA THR A 665 -15.26 31.39 -13.18
C THR A 665 -15.71 31.78 -14.55
N SER A 666 -16.41 32.89 -14.65
CA SER A 666 -16.82 33.49 -15.94
C SER A 666 -16.76 35.01 -15.90
N ASN A 667 -16.40 35.57 -17.05
CA ASN A 667 -16.44 37.00 -17.28
C ASN A 667 -17.75 37.45 -17.94
N ALA A 668 -18.73 36.54 -18.11
CA ALA A 668 -20.05 36.84 -18.68
C ALA A 668 -20.76 37.93 -17.83
N GLY A 669 -21.32 38.91 -18.46
CA GLY A 669 -21.99 40.01 -17.82
C GLY A 669 -21.09 41.09 -17.18
N ALA A 670 -19.75 40.96 -17.35
CA ALA A 670 -18.78 41.94 -16.79
C ALA A 670 -19.05 43.37 -17.27
N ASN A 671 -19.44 43.55 -18.55
CA ASN A 671 -19.74 44.88 -19.10
C ASN A 671 -20.94 45.54 -18.43
N ARG A 672 -21.90 44.76 -17.94
CA ARG A 672 -23.07 45.31 -17.20
C ARG A 672 -22.75 45.69 -15.76
N ILE A 673 -21.66 45.11 -15.23
CA ILE A 673 -21.18 45.43 -13.89
C ILE A 673 -20.34 46.70 -13.93
N ILE A 674 -19.47 46.86 -14.97
CA ILE A 674 -18.58 48.00 -15.13
C ILE A 674 -19.27 49.27 -15.59
N ALA A 675 -20.21 49.13 -16.57
CA ALA A 675 -20.94 50.29 -17.12
C ALA A 675 -22.47 50.06 -16.97
N PRO A 676 -23.05 50.39 -15.84
CA PRO A 676 -24.49 50.40 -15.70
C PRO A 676 -25.06 51.42 -16.65
N LYS A 677 -25.82 51.00 -17.66
CA LYS A 677 -26.49 51.93 -18.60
C LYS A 677 -27.34 52.91 -17.76
N HIS A 678 -26.90 54.19 -17.69
CA HIS A 678 -27.68 55.29 -17.18
C HIS A 678 -28.89 55.51 -18.06
N LEU A 679 -30.01 54.86 -17.76
CA LEU A 679 -31.29 55.31 -18.23
C LEU A 679 -31.69 56.53 -17.34
N GLY A 680 -31.36 57.69 -17.84
CA GLY A 680 -31.72 59.02 -17.53
C GLY A 680 -32.72 59.27 -16.38
N PHE A 681 -32.28 59.21 -15.15
CA PHE A 681 -32.85 59.90 -14.00
C PHE A 681 -31.77 60.01 -12.93
N SER A 682 -31.55 61.23 -12.44
CA SER A 682 -30.70 61.52 -11.30
C SER A 682 -31.14 60.70 -10.09
N MET A 683 -30.31 59.82 -9.62
CA MET A 683 -30.56 59.05 -8.41
C MET A 683 -29.78 59.62 -7.23
N ASP A 684 -30.49 59.86 -6.16
CA ASP A 684 -29.98 60.10 -4.82
C ASP A 684 -29.22 58.90 -4.29
N ASP A 685 -28.17 59.13 -3.52
CA ASP A 685 -27.19 58.17 -2.97
C ASP A 685 -27.78 57.12 -2.00
N THR A 686 -29.12 57.08 -1.81
CA THR A 686 -29.79 56.23 -0.83
C THR A 686 -30.15 54.82 -1.30
N ASP A 687 -29.87 54.41 -2.55
CA ASP A 687 -30.34 53.16 -3.14
C ASP A 687 -29.26 52.22 -3.67
N LYS A 688 -28.07 52.18 -3.02
CA LYS A 688 -26.96 51.27 -3.40
C LYS A 688 -27.40 49.79 -3.43
N ALA A 689 -28.26 49.37 -2.52
CA ALA A 689 -28.78 47.98 -2.47
C ALA A 689 -29.67 47.64 -3.68
N LYS A 690 -30.55 48.54 -4.09
CA LYS A 690 -31.43 48.32 -5.26
C LYS A 690 -30.65 48.32 -6.58
N THR A 691 -29.58 49.11 -6.67
CA THR A 691 -28.69 49.15 -7.83
C THR A 691 -27.94 47.85 -7.97
N HIS A 692 -27.45 47.27 -6.85
CA HIS A 692 -26.77 45.98 -6.84
C HIS A 692 -27.68 44.81 -7.24
N GLU A 693 -28.93 44.78 -6.76
CA GLU A 693 -29.91 43.77 -7.18
C GLU A 693 -30.29 43.89 -8.67
N ARG A 694 -30.40 45.10 -9.22
CA ARG A 694 -30.65 45.30 -10.66
C ARG A 694 -29.47 44.82 -11.51
N MET A 695 -28.24 45.14 -11.10
CA MET A 695 -27.03 44.61 -11.77
C MET A 695 -27.00 43.08 -11.74
N LYS A 696 -27.26 42.47 -10.59
CA LYS A 696 -27.31 41.02 -10.42
C LYS A 696 -28.34 40.37 -11.36
N LYS A 697 -29.53 40.94 -11.46
CA LYS A 697 -30.58 40.47 -12.40
C LYS A 697 -30.12 40.59 -13.85
N GLY A 698 -29.51 41.71 -14.24
CA GLY A 698 -28.99 41.90 -15.62
C GLY A 698 -27.85 40.94 -15.99
N VAL A 699 -26.95 40.65 -15.05
CA VAL A 699 -25.89 39.63 -15.24
C VAL A 699 -26.50 38.25 -15.38
N MET A 700 -27.47 37.91 -14.52
CA MET A 700 -28.14 36.58 -14.59
C MET A 700 -28.94 36.39 -15.89
N GLU A 701 -29.48 37.43 -16.48
CA GLU A 701 -30.13 37.36 -17.79
C GLU A 701 -29.13 37.01 -18.93
N GLU A 702 -27.94 37.59 -18.90
CA GLU A 702 -26.89 37.33 -19.84
C GLU A 702 -26.29 35.90 -19.65
N VAL A 703 -26.09 35.48 -18.39
CA VAL A 703 -25.65 34.13 -18.05
C VAL A 703 -26.62 33.05 -18.55
N LYS A 704 -27.97 33.31 -18.46
CA LYS A 704 -29.01 32.43 -19.01
C LYS A 704 -28.99 32.32 -20.54
N GLN A 705 -28.39 33.28 -21.23
CA GLN A 705 -28.23 33.20 -22.71
C GLN A 705 -27.00 32.35 -23.11
N ILE A 706 -25.98 32.32 -22.24
CA ILE A 706 -24.73 31.61 -22.49
C ILE A 706 -24.80 30.14 -22.03
N PHE A 707 -25.36 29.94 -20.82
CA PHE A 707 -25.42 28.62 -20.20
C PHE A 707 -26.84 28.05 -20.26
N ARG A 708 -26.94 26.75 -20.53
CA ARG A 708 -28.24 26.04 -20.55
C ARG A 708 -28.87 26.08 -19.15
N PRO A 709 -30.21 26.26 -19.06
CA PRO A 709 -30.93 26.26 -17.79
C PRO A 709 -30.68 25.01 -16.94
N GLU A 710 -30.53 23.86 -17.60
CA GLU A 710 -30.22 22.58 -17.00
C GLU A 710 -28.91 22.63 -16.20
N PHE A 711 -27.88 23.23 -16.76
CA PHE A 711 -26.55 23.38 -16.11
C PHE A 711 -26.63 24.33 -14.91
N LEU A 712 -27.29 25.48 -15.08
CA LEU A 712 -27.43 26.46 -13.99
C LEU A 712 -28.23 25.93 -12.78
N ASN A 713 -29.22 25.06 -13.02
CA ASN A 713 -30.00 24.45 -11.95
C ASN A 713 -29.24 23.40 -11.13
N ARG A 714 -28.09 22.92 -11.62
CA ARG A 714 -27.26 21.94 -10.91
C ARG A 714 -26.18 22.56 -10.04
N ILE A 715 -25.91 23.86 -10.24
CA ILE A 715 -24.96 24.64 -9.47
C ILE A 715 -25.59 25.04 -8.14
N ASP A 716 -24.88 24.80 -7.03
CA ASP A 716 -25.40 25.13 -5.69
C ASP A 716 -25.62 26.63 -5.49
N GLU A 717 -24.68 27.47 -5.96
CA GLU A 717 -24.71 28.92 -5.80
C GLU A 717 -24.06 29.64 -7.00
N THR A 718 -24.76 30.65 -7.54
CA THR A 718 -24.22 31.58 -8.53
C THR A 718 -23.92 32.92 -7.86
N ILE A 719 -22.67 33.34 -7.88
CA ILE A 719 -22.15 34.45 -7.10
C ILE A 719 -21.63 35.53 -8.02
N VAL A 720 -22.15 36.76 -7.88
CA VAL A 720 -21.70 37.92 -8.66
C VAL A 720 -20.71 38.72 -7.82
N PHE A 721 -19.47 38.82 -8.30
CA PHE A 721 -18.40 39.60 -7.68
C PHE A 721 -18.57 41.08 -8.02
N ALA A 722 -18.53 41.89 -7.00
CA ALA A 722 -18.61 43.34 -7.15
C ALA A 722 -17.28 43.96 -7.62
N VAL A 723 -17.32 45.09 -8.29
CA VAL A 723 -16.14 45.88 -8.60
C VAL A 723 -15.51 46.39 -7.30
N LEU A 724 -14.20 46.26 -7.20
CA LEU A 724 -13.44 46.74 -6.01
C LEU A 724 -13.47 48.24 -5.91
N THR A 725 -13.65 48.76 -4.70
CA THR A 725 -13.52 50.17 -4.39
C THR A 725 -12.04 50.54 -4.19
N LYS A 726 -11.70 51.82 -4.30
CA LYS A 726 -10.31 52.31 -4.05
C LYS A 726 -9.83 51.97 -2.64
N GLU A 727 -10.70 52.00 -1.65
CA GLU A 727 -10.37 51.62 -0.27
C GLU A 727 -10.05 50.14 -0.14
N GLU A 728 -10.75 49.27 -0.86
CA GLU A 728 -10.47 47.85 -0.91
C GLU A 728 -9.16 47.56 -1.64
N VAL A 729 -8.88 48.24 -2.76
CA VAL A 729 -7.59 48.12 -3.47
C VAL A 729 -6.44 48.57 -2.58
N LYS A 730 -6.63 49.61 -1.74
CA LYS A 730 -5.63 50.03 -0.73
C LYS A 730 -5.37 48.93 0.31
N LYS A 731 -6.39 48.22 0.76
CA LYS A 731 -6.26 47.07 1.68
C LYS A 731 -5.52 45.91 1.00
N ILE A 732 -5.81 45.64 -0.28
CA ILE A 732 -5.14 44.62 -1.07
C ILE A 732 -3.63 44.97 -1.25
N ALA A 733 -3.33 46.25 -1.54
CA ALA A 733 -1.95 46.74 -1.60
C ALA A 733 -1.21 46.49 -0.29
N LYS A 734 -1.88 46.68 0.84
CA LYS A 734 -1.30 46.40 2.15
C LYS A 734 -0.97 44.93 2.32
N LEU A 735 -1.85 44.01 1.90
CA LEU A 735 -1.59 42.56 1.96
C LEU A 735 -0.35 42.17 1.15
N PHE A 736 -0.23 42.63 -0.09
CA PHE A 736 0.94 42.37 -0.93
C PHE A 736 2.24 42.94 -0.32
N MET A 737 2.15 44.12 0.30
CA MET A 737 3.29 44.70 0.98
C MET A 737 3.66 43.96 2.28
N ASP A 738 2.69 43.43 2.99
CA ASP A 738 2.94 42.60 4.18
C ASP A 738 3.57 41.25 3.81
N GLU A 739 3.18 40.63 2.68
CA GLU A 739 3.84 39.44 2.12
C GLU A 739 5.29 39.72 1.71
N LEU A 740 5.53 40.82 0.98
CA LEU A 740 6.87 41.24 0.59
C LEU A 740 7.75 41.52 1.82
N ARG A 741 7.17 42.17 2.86
CA ARG A 741 7.86 42.42 4.14
C ARG A 741 8.28 41.12 4.81
N ALA A 742 7.40 40.15 4.88
CA ALA A 742 7.68 38.87 5.50
C ALA A 742 8.80 38.10 4.75
N ARG A 743 8.78 38.13 3.40
CA ARG A 743 9.80 37.52 2.55
C ARG A 743 11.17 38.17 2.75
N LEU A 744 11.25 39.50 2.68
CA LEU A 744 12.51 40.25 2.89
C LEU A 744 13.10 40.04 4.29
N LEU A 745 12.22 39.93 5.30
CA LEU A 745 12.67 39.68 6.66
C LEU A 745 13.22 38.24 6.83
N SER A 746 12.59 37.26 6.21
CA SER A 746 13.02 35.84 6.32
C SER A 746 14.29 35.54 5.52
N GLU A 747 14.42 36.08 4.32
CA GLU A 747 15.52 35.76 3.40
C GLU A 747 16.74 36.67 3.60
N HIS A 748 16.50 37.97 3.82
CA HIS A 748 17.56 38.98 3.87
C HIS A 748 17.67 39.71 5.20
N GLN A 749 16.83 39.41 6.20
CA GLN A 749 16.78 40.13 7.49
C GLN A 749 16.57 41.65 7.34
N ILE A 750 15.95 42.09 6.24
CA ILE A 750 15.68 43.47 5.94
C ILE A 750 14.28 43.84 6.43
N THR A 751 14.19 44.94 7.20
CA THR A 751 12.90 45.46 7.67
C THR A 751 12.33 46.46 6.67
N LEU A 752 11.17 46.18 6.08
CA LEU A 752 10.50 47.08 5.14
C LEU A 752 9.44 47.92 5.85
N LYS A 753 9.49 49.24 5.75
CA LYS A 753 8.46 50.18 6.24
C LYS A 753 7.92 51.00 5.08
N ILE A 754 6.58 51.16 5.04
CA ILE A 754 5.92 51.97 4.01
C ILE A 754 5.05 53.03 4.66
N THR A 755 5.09 54.27 4.14
CA THR A 755 4.27 55.36 4.65
C THR A 755 2.86 55.31 4.06
N SER A 756 1.88 55.88 4.78
CA SER A 756 0.46 55.91 4.31
C SER A 756 0.34 56.57 2.94
N GLY A 757 1.08 57.71 2.71
CA GLY A 757 1.06 58.40 1.42
C GLY A 757 1.63 57.61 0.25
N ALA A 758 2.65 56.73 0.49
CA ALA A 758 3.17 55.82 -0.52
C ALA A 758 2.15 54.71 -0.82
N MET A 759 1.43 54.22 0.20
CA MET A 759 0.38 53.22 0.04
C MET A 759 -0.79 53.78 -0.78
N ASP A 760 -1.19 55.04 -0.53
CA ASP A 760 -2.24 55.71 -1.30
C ASP A 760 -1.85 55.87 -2.78
N LEU A 761 -0.56 56.18 -3.04
CA LEU A 761 -0.05 56.32 -4.40
C LEU A 761 -0.06 54.96 -5.14
N LEU A 762 0.32 53.90 -4.47
CA LEU A 762 0.25 52.55 -5.04
C LEU A 762 -1.18 52.11 -5.36
N ALA A 763 -2.11 52.40 -4.45
CA ALA A 763 -3.52 52.11 -4.65
C ALA A 763 -4.12 52.92 -5.82
N ASP A 764 -3.78 54.23 -5.92
CA ASP A 764 -4.26 55.06 -7.03
C ASP A 764 -3.71 54.63 -8.39
N LYS A 765 -2.44 54.22 -8.48
CA LYS A 765 -1.85 53.69 -9.72
C LYS A 765 -2.33 52.27 -10.05
N GLY A 766 -2.58 51.45 -9.01
CA GLY A 766 -2.95 50.07 -9.13
C GLY A 766 -4.46 49.81 -9.34
N TYR A 767 -5.27 50.86 -9.23
CA TYR A 767 -6.73 50.79 -9.45
C TYR A 767 -7.07 51.01 -10.91
N ASP A 768 -7.81 50.11 -11.50
CA ASP A 768 -8.41 50.23 -12.84
C ASP A 768 -9.85 49.71 -12.78
N GLU A 769 -10.81 50.48 -13.26
CA GLU A 769 -12.22 50.12 -13.25
C GLU A 769 -12.54 48.85 -14.04
N ASN A 770 -11.78 48.57 -15.11
CA ASN A 770 -11.98 47.40 -15.96
C ASN A 770 -11.20 46.17 -15.48
N TYR A 771 -10.03 46.35 -14.89
CA TYR A 771 -9.09 45.30 -14.51
C TYR A 771 -8.95 45.11 -13.00
N GLY A 772 -9.72 45.87 -12.18
CA GLY A 772 -9.73 45.76 -10.72
C GLY A 772 -8.32 45.96 -10.10
N ALA A 773 -7.93 45.01 -9.26
CA ALA A 773 -6.62 45.03 -8.60
C ALA A 773 -5.51 44.30 -9.38
N ARG A 774 -5.77 43.80 -10.61
CA ARG A 774 -4.76 43.05 -11.40
C ARG A 774 -3.50 43.89 -11.73
N PRO A 775 -3.59 45.19 -12.07
CA PRO A 775 -2.41 46.00 -12.32
C PRO A 775 -1.54 46.23 -11.07
N LEU A 776 -2.11 46.18 -9.87
CA LEU A 776 -1.45 46.46 -8.61
C LEU A 776 -0.20 45.57 -8.38
N ARG A 777 -0.31 44.28 -8.64
CA ARG A 777 0.82 43.36 -8.46
C ARG A 777 2.00 43.71 -9.38
N ARG A 778 1.72 44.06 -10.63
CA ARG A 778 2.74 44.48 -11.59
C ARG A 778 3.39 45.83 -11.22
N ILE A 779 2.60 46.73 -10.65
CA ILE A 779 3.12 48.02 -10.18
C ILE A 779 4.03 47.82 -8.96
N ILE A 780 3.65 47.00 -7.99
CA ILE A 780 4.49 46.63 -6.85
C ILE A 780 5.77 45.97 -7.33
N GLN A 781 5.72 45.07 -8.28
CA GLN A 781 6.90 44.43 -8.86
C GLN A 781 7.84 45.47 -9.50
N ASN A 782 7.35 46.24 -10.47
CA ASN A 782 8.18 47.17 -11.21
C ASN A 782 8.67 48.37 -10.36
N GLU A 783 7.83 48.94 -9.48
CA GLU A 783 8.18 50.14 -8.75
C GLU A 783 8.82 49.85 -7.38
N ILE A 784 8.71 48.66 -6.84
CA ILE A 784 9.24 48.32 -5.51
C ILE A 784 10.22 47.16 -5.57
N GLU A 785 9.81 45.98 -6.06
CA GLU A 785 10.64 44.76 -6.03
C GLU A 785 11.91 44.97 -6.90
N ASP A 786 11.78 45.52 -8.12
CA ASP A 786 12.91 45.78 -9.00
C ASP A 786 13.89 46.78 -8.35
N VAL A 787 13.39 47.87 -7.76
CA VAL A 787 14.24 48.86 -7.07
C VAL A 787 14.92 48.27 -5.83
N LEU A 788 14.24 47.39 -5.09
CA LEU A 788 14.84 46.72 -3.94
C LEU A 788 15.92 45.73 -4.40
N THR A 789 15.67 45.02 -5.49
CA THR A 789 16.63 44.09 -6.09
C THR A 789 17.90 44.81 -6.51
N ASP A 790 17.79 45.95 -7.25
CA ASP A 790 18.93 46.73 -7.65
C ASP A 790 19.75 47.21 -6.42
N LYS A 791 19.08 47.69 -5.38
CA LYS A 791 19.75 48.16 -4.15
C LYS A 791 20.43 47.05 -3.36
N ILE A 792 19.88 45.82 -3.36
CA ILE A 792 20.52 44.65 -2.74
C ILE A 792 21.77 44.26 -3.55
N LEU A 793 21.65 44.22 -4.89
CA LEU A 793 22.76 43.85 -5.79
C LEU A 793 23.90 44.88 -5.77
N GLU A 794 23.58 46.19 -5.67
CA GLU A 794 24.54 47.27 -5.51
C GLU A 794 25.20 47.34 -4.11
N GLY A 795 24.73 46.55 -3.15
CA GLY A 795 25.20 46.55 -1.77
C GLY A 795 24.79 47.79 -0.98
N THR A 796 23.88 48.61 -1.52
CA THR A 796 23.37 49.83 -0.83
C THR A 796 22.28 49.46 0.20
N LEU A 797 21.75 48.24 0.17
CA LEU A 797 20.81 47.66 1.13
C LEU A 797 21.34 46.31 1.61
N THR A 798 21.78 46.25 2.87
CA THR A 798 22.38 45.06 3.48
C THR A 798 21.52 44.45 4.60
N ASN A 799 21.86 43.21 5.00
CA ASN A 799 21.18 42.51 6.08
C ASN A 799 21.16 43.33 7.37
N GLY A 800 20.00 43.34 8.05
CA GLY A 800 19.79 44.05 9.32
C GLY A 800 19.37 45.51 9.17
N GLN A 801 19.35 46.08 7.98
CA GLN A 801 18.94 47.48 7.75
C GLN A 801 17.42 47.62 7.59
N THR A 802 16.93 48.84 7.82
CA THR A 802 15.53 49.23 7.61
C THR A 802 15.39 50.08 6.34
N MET A 803 14.59 49.58 5.37
CA MET A 803 14.16 50.34 4.19
C MET A 803 12.83 51.02 4.46
N THR A 804 12.76 52.33 4.22
CA THR A 804 11.52 53.10 4.31
C THR A 804 11.10 53.61 2.93
N ILE A 805 9.88 53.29 2.50
CA ILE A 805 9.30 53.77 1.25
C ILE A 805 8.36 54.93 1.58
N GLY A 806 8.66 56.10 1.00
CA GLY A 806 7.92 57.32 1.15
C GLY A 806 7.31 57.80 -0.18
N LYS A 807 6.63 58.94 -0.14
CA LYS A 807 6.05 59.65 -1.31
C LYS A 807 6.61 61.04 -1.38
N LYS A 808 7.17 61.46 -2.54
CA LYS A 808 7.53 62.85 -2.83
C LYS A 808 7.17 63.12 -4.30
N ASP A 809 6.51 64.25 -4.57
CA ASP A 809 6.16 64.69 -5.93
C ASP A 809 5.51 63.63 -6.84
N LYS A 810 4.54 62.86 -6.29
CA LYS A 810 3.87 61.73 -6.98
C LYS A 810 4.78 60.55 -7.39
N LYS A 811 5.99 60.49 -6.83
CA LYS A 811 6.92 59.38 -7.02
C LYS A 811 7.21 58.68 -5.69
N LEU A 812 7.56 57.38 -5.73
CA LEU A 812 8.05 56.65 -4.55
C LEU A 812 9.49 57.08 -4.27
N THR A 813 9.81 57.20 -3.00
CA THR A 813 11.17 57.52 -2.51
C THR A 813 11.62 56.44 -1.55
N PHE A 814 12.85 56.04 -1.68
CA PHE A 814 13.48 54.95 -0.93
C PHE A 814 14.59 55.50 -0.03
N SER A 815 14.49 55.31 1.25
CA SER A 815 15.48 55.69 2.23
C SER A 815 15.92 54.52 3.09
N VAL A 816 17.21 54.30 3.18
CA VAL A 816 17.83 53.27 4.02
C VAL A 816 18.20 53.89 5.35
N LYS A 817 17.89 53.22 6.45
CA LYS A 817 18.39 53.57 7.79
C LYS A 817 19.12 52.39 8.39
N GLU A 818 20.27 52.61 8.96
CA GLU A 818 20.93 51.66 9.85
C GLU A 818 20.12 51.58 11.15
N ASN A 819 19.89 50.37 11.66
CA ASN A 819 19.19 50.15 12.94
C ASN A 819 20.14 50.39 14.10
#